data_e8ba83e6fb6656a3a1933e69096d8940
#
_entry.id   e8ba83e6fb6656a3a1933e69096d8940
#
_cell.length_a   1.000
_cell.length_b   1.000
_cell.length_c   1.000
_cell.angle_alpha   90.00
_cell.angle_beta   90.00
_cell.angle_gamma   90.00
#
_symmetry.space_group_name_H-M   'P 1'
#
loop_
_entity.id
_entity.type
_entity.pdbx_description
1 polymer ?
#
loop_
_entity_poly.entity_id
_entity_poly.type
_entity_poly.pdbx_seq_one_letter_code
_entity_poly.pdbx_strand_id
1 'polypeptide(L)'
;MHTTFRLSVFLLFMVQLFCSCTSDSLPEPDSTQPETPAGIPDAYQDKIRTQPYPKADNELYLNPAPLIVPQAMKTGERLQFSLLRTEDFSSSETLLSEPQEWCMYNLHRRLEVGTWYWRFRSTNLNGTTPGEWSAIYRFEVKNDTPEFVTPPFQTFLANAPRLHPRIYCFLDDRIGEARNRVTSHPEYTELQSRASQALKAEYTGMTDLYSRAEELRQHATYLYQAYHLTQKEIYAEKLRQLLEALIVAPPADGQLFASNFTASNIAWCLVAAYDLLYNNLSASDRTAAEELMMRVARYYYKVNCGFQENHLFDNHFWQQNMRILFQVALSLYDKPAYSSEVLPMMEYYYELWTARAPASGFNRDGIWHNGTGYFSANILTLAYMPSLLSFISQYDYLSHPWYQNVGRSLVYTCPPGSKSNGFGDNSEKGSEPNRLVAAFADYLACETGDSYAGWYAGECRELLRRDYELRLYRMCTEQDYNTAFPAGADKMVWYKDAGEVAMHSAPEDVEKDLALSFRSSTFGSGSHTTASQNAFNLLYKGVDVYRSTGYYQNFSDAHNLMSYRHTRAHNSLLVNGIGQPYSTEGYGSVMRAMGGQHISYCLGDASHAYRSISNDPMWVDYFKQAGIEQTPENGFGATPLTKYRRHVLMLHPHTVIVYDELEASEAVRWEWLLHSPTEFKIDAVKKTLSTDNKTKGWVAVTQLFGGHVFTLSQTDRFVVPPAITGAEYPNQWHLTARVDGCSATRFLAIIQIGDEAVSIINRDGDTFNVGDWTIKAVLDASKAPELTVSHRTEQAVFSYGTDNPALNGNFYSRQYTGSSLLYDEIDGAYQVVEMTDRSPISTRVVNQ
;
A
#
# COMPACT_ATOMS: atom_id res chain seq x y z
N MET A 1 26.38 3.33 -32.22
CA MET A 1 25.55 4.45 -32.71
C MET A 1 24.07 4.06 -32.83
N HIS A 2 23.58 3.14 -32.01
CA HIS A 2 22.17 2.67 -32.02
C HIS A 2 21.50 2.55 -30.64
N THR A 3 22.15 3.01 -29.58
CA THR A 3 21.66 2.85 -28.20
C THR A 3 21.09 4.13 -27.60
N THR A 4 21.29 5.27 -28.24
CA THR A 4 20.85 6.59 -27.71
C THR A 4 19.48 7.02 -28.21
N PHE A 5 18.89 6.32 -29.19
CA PHE A 5 17.59 6.72 -29.74
C PHE A 5 16.37 6.11 -29.00
N ARG A 6 16.56 5.10 -28.16
CA ARG A 6 15.45 4.44 -27.44
C ARG A 6 15.06 5.09 -26.11
N LEU A 7 15.95 5.85 -25.48
CA LEU A 7 15.64 6.55 -24.22
C LEU A 7 14.80 7.81 -24.43
N SER A 8 14.96 8.47 -25.57
CA SER A 8 14.25 9.73 -25.88
C SER A 8 12.77 9.53 -26.25
N VAL A 9 12.40 8.35 -26.72
CA VAL A 9 11.00 8.04 -27.06
C VAL A 9 10.18 7.71 -25.80
N PHE A 10 10.81 7.18 -24.75
CA PHE A 10 10.14 6.87 -23.49
C PHE A 10 9.77 8.13 -22.67
N LEU A 11 10.57 9.20 -22.81
CA LEU A 11 10.29 10.49 -22.17
C LEU A 11 9.19 11.30 -22.87
N LEU A 12 9.06 11.16 -24.20
CA LEU A 12 8.08 11.96 -24.97
C LEU A 12 6.63 11.49 -24.79
N PHE A 13 6.40 10.20 -24.46
CA PHE A 13 5.04 9.68 -24.24
C PHE A 13 4.50 9.97 -22.84
N MET A 14 5.37 10.19 -21.84
CA MET A 14 4.92 10.62 -20.51
C MET A 14 4.50 12.08 -20.41
N VAL A 15 4.90 12.93 -21.33
CA VAL A 15 4.67 14.39 -21.29
C VAL A 15 3.29 14.81 -21.80
N GLN A 16 2.58 13.98 -22.58
CA GLN A 16 1.31 14.40 -23.21
C GLN A 16 0.02 14.05 -22.45
N LEU A 17 0.07 13.42 -21.28
CA LEU A 17 -1.15 12.89 -20.64
C LEU A 17 -1.57 13.56 -19.31
N PHE A 18 -0.95 14.67 -18.90
CA PHE A 18 -1.30 15.34 -17.63
C PHE A 18 -1.83 16.77 -17.76
N CYS A 19 -2.38 17.14 -18.90
CA CYS A 19 -3.00 18.46 -19.08
C CYS A 19 -4.50 18.33 -19.27
N SER A 20 -5.27 18.07 -18.23
CA SER A 20 -6.64 18.59 -18.09
C SER A 20 -7.20 18.29 -16.69
N CYS A 21 -6.77 19.02 -15.69
CA CYS A 21 -7.64 19.36 -14.57
C CYS A 21 -8.01 20.83 -14.73
N THR A 22 -8.84 21.12 -15.72
CA THR A 22 -9.60 22.36 -15.73
C THR A 22 -10.76 22.19 -14.77
N SER A 23 -10.88 23.14 -13.88
CA SER A 23 -11.97 23.33 -12.95
C SER A 23 -13.31 23.49 -13.68
N ASP A 24 -13.97 22.38 -13.97
CA ASP A 24 -15.40 22.42 -14.24
C ASP A 24 -16.14 21.68 -13.12
N SER A 25 -17.16 22.34 -12.62
CA SER A 25 -18.03 21.92 -11.53
C SER A 25 -18.45 20.45 -11.71
N LEU A 26 -18.09 19.61 -10.73
CA LEU A 26 -18.62 18.27 -10.62
C LEU A 26 -20.17 18.34 -10.48
N PRO A 27 -20.93 17.47 -11.18
CA PRO A 27 -22.35 17.37 -10.97
C PRO A 27 -22.62 16.92 -9.51
N GLU A 28 -23.65 17.48 -8.89
CA GLU A 28 -24.11 17.04 -7.58
C GLU A 28 -24.39 15.51 -7.62
N PRO A 29 -23.94 14.75 -6.62
CA PRO A 29 -24.24 13.32 -6.58
C PRO A 29 -25.74 13.11 -6.46
N ASP A 30 -26.30 12.36 -7.39
CA ASP A 30 -27.70 11.92 -7.35
C ASP A 30 -27.92 11.09 -6.09
N SER A 31 -28.85 11.49 -5.24
CA SER A 31 -29.04 10.98 -3.88
C SER A 31 -29.77 9.62 -3.81
N THR A 32 -29.84 8.89 -4.90
CA THR A 32 -30.38 7.53 -4.92
C THR A 32 -29.25 6.51 -4.78
N GLN A 33 -28.80 6.28 -3.54
CA GLN A 33 -28.00 5.09 -3.26
C GLN A 33 -28.87 3.85 -3.40
N PRO A 34 -28.42 2.82 -4.16
CA PRO A 34 -29.13 1.55 -4.17
C PRO A 34 -29.10 0.94 -2.76
N GLU A 35 -30.24 0.41 -2.32
CA GLU A 35 -30.32 -0.30 -1.04
C GLU A 35 -29.24 -1.40 -0.97
N THR A 36 -28.47 -1.40 0.10
CA THR A 36 -27.44 -2.40 0.34
C THR A 36 -28.11 -3.76 0.54
N PRO A 37 -27.87 -4.77 -0.31
CA PRO A 37 -28.43 -6.09 -0.10
C PRO A 37 -27.91 -6.71 1.19
N ALA A 38 -28.77 -7.43 1.90
CA ALA A 38 -28.40 -8.14 3.13
C ALA A 38 -27.23 -9.10 2.88
N GLY A 39 -26.11 -8.96 3.60
CA GLY A 39 -24.97 -9.86 3.45
C GLY A 39 -23.77 -9.49 4.28
N ILE A 40 -23.05 -8.44 3.96
CA ILE A 40 -21.88 -8.00 4.72
C ILE A 40 -22.21 -6.66 5.36
N PRO A 41 -21.97 -6.50 6.67
CA PRO A 41 -22.14 -5.20 7.32
C PRO A 41 -21.24 -4.16 6.66
N ASP A 42 -21.77 -2.98 6.39
CA ASP A 42 -21.01 -1.79 5.97
C ASP A 42 -19.84 -1.44 6.88
N ALA A 43 -19.81 -1.99 8.10
CA ALA A 43 -18.74 -1.82 9.08
C ALA A 43 -17.35 -2.27 8.59
N TYR A 44 -17.27 -3.12 7.55
CA TYR A 44 -16.01 -3.64 7.03
C TYR A 44 -15.43 -2.83 5.86
N GLN A 45 -16.16 -1.85 5.34
CA GLN A 45 -15.61 -0.93 4.35
C GLN A 45 -14.70 0.11 5.02
N ASP A 46 -13.59 0.47 4.39
CA ASP A 46 -12.85 1.67 4.79
C ASP A 46 -13.63 2.92 4.41
N LYS A 47 -14.26 3.52 5.42
CA LYS A 47 -15.10 4.71 5.27
C LYS A 47 -14.35 6.02 5.48
N ILE A 48 -13.08 5.99 5.88
CA ILE A 48 -12.30 7.21 6.14
C ILE A 48 -12.14 8.05 4.87
N ARG A 49 -12.14 7.40 3.71
CA ARG A 49 -12.01 8.08 2.43
C ARG A 49 -13.29 8.69 1.91
N THR A 50 -14.44 8.12 2.24
CA THR A 50 -15.73 8.49 1.66
C THR A 50 -16.72 9.06 2.67
N GLN A 51 -16.42 8.96 3.95
CA GLN A 51 -17.30 9.37 5.03
C GLN A 51 -16.51 10.03 6.16
N PRO A 52 -17.16 10.84 7.02
CA PRO A 52 -16.53 11.37 8.22
C PRO A 52 -16.01 10.27 9.15
N TYR A 53 -14.83 10.48 9.74
CA TYR A 53 -14.18 9.60 10.68
C TYR A 53 -13.79 10.38 11.95
N PRO A 54 -13.90 9.81 13.16
CA PRO A 54 -14.40 8.46 13.49
C PRO A 54 -15.93 8.40 13.64
N LYS A 55 -16.49 7.20 13.52
CA LYS A 55 -17.90 6.90 13.72
C LYS A 55 -18.10 5.75 14.71
N ALA A 56 -19.35 5.50 15.12
CA ALA A 56 -19.72 4.51 16.12
C ALA A 56 -19.30 3.08 15.78
N ASP A 57 -19.26 2.74 14.50
CA ASP A 57 -18.89 1.42 13.96
C ASP A 57 -17.41 1.31 13.53
N ASN A 58 -16.63 2.39 13.69
CA ASN A 58 -15.21 2.35 13.39
C ASN A 58 -14.41 1.88 14.61
N GLU A 59 -13.49 0.98 14.39
CA GLU A 59 -12.39 0.74 15.31
C GLU A 59 -11.39 1.90 15.18
N LEU A 60 -11.02 2.50 16.31
CA LEU A 60 -10.05 3.61 16.28
C LEU A 60 -8.65 3.09 16.01
N TYR A 61 -7.98 3.70 15.07
CA TYR A 61 -6.57 3.39 14.79
C TYR A 61 -5.65 3.94 15.87
N LEU A 62 -5.93 5.12 16.39
CA LEU A 62 -5.07 5.84 17.34
C LEU A 62 -5.86 6.67 18.35
N ASN A 63 -5.21 6.99 19.48
CA ASN A 63 -5.64 8.00 20.44
C ASN A 63 -4.56 9.11 20.52
N PRO A 64 -4.88 10.41 20.25
CA PRO A 64 -6.22 10.92 19.97
C PRO A 64 -6.74 10.47 18.60
N ALA A 65 -8.04 10.24 18.51
CA ALA A 65 -8.69 10.01 17.24
C ALA A 65 -8.76 11.34 16.48
N PRO A 66 -8.13 11.49 15.31
CA PRO A 66 -8.29 12.68 14.50
C PRO A 66 -9.69 12.75 13.94
N LEU A 67 -10.26 13.95 13.88
CA LEU A 67 -11.55 14.20 13.25
C LEU A 67 -11.31 14.51 11.78
N ILE A 68 -11.86 13.69 10.87
CA ILE A 68 -11.60 13.79 9.45
C ILE A 68 -12.92 13.89 8.68
N VAL A 69 -12.96 14.84 7.75
CA VAL A 69 -13.98 14.92 6.70
C VAL A 69 -13.28 14.59 5.38
N PRO A 70 -13.84 13.76 4.50
CA PRO A 70 -13.15 13.30 3.29
C PRO A 70 -12.63 14.44 2.42
N GLN A 71 -13.43 15.47 2.22
CA GLN A 71 -13.06 16.68 1.48
C GLN A 71 -13.95 17.85 1.88
N ALA A 72 -13.54 19.08 1.52
CA ALA A 72 -14.39 20.25 1.67
C ALA A 72 -15.64 20.14 0.79
N MET A 73 -16.76 20.60 1.29
CA MET A 73 -18.04 20.57 0.57
C MET A 73 -18.02 21.45 -0.69
N LYS A 74 -17.30 22.57 -0.62
CA LYS A 74 -17.07 23.51 -1.72
C LYS A 74 -15.66 24.08 -1.66
N THR A 75 -15.09 24.35 -2.81
CA THR A 75 -13.78 24.99 -2.91
C THR A 75 -13.76 26.31 -2.13
N GLY A 76 -12.81 26.46 -1.23
CA GLY A 76 -12.58 27.66 -0.44
C GLY A 76 -13.42 27.78 0.84
N GLU A 77 -14.27 26.80 1.17
CA GLU A 77 -14.88 26.73 2.50
C GLU A 77 -13.83 26.39 3.56
N ARG A 78 -14.03 26.91 4.75
CA ARG A 78 -13.29 26.50 5.94
C ARG A 78 -14.13 25.60 6.79
N LEU A 79 -13.50 24.61 7.41
CA LEU A 79 -14.14 23.66 8.29
C LEU A 79 -13.86 24.00 9.75
N GLN A 80 -14.88 23.85 10.59
CA GLN A 80 -14.78 23.99 12.02
C GLN A 80 -15.29 22.71 12.68
N PHE A 81 -14.54 22.19 13.63
CA PHE A 81 -14.83 20.92 14.33
C PHE A 81 -15.21 21.19 15.78
N SER A 82 -16.11 20.40 16.32
CA SER A 82 -16.54 20.45 17.71
C SER A 82 -16.56 19.06 18.32
N LEU A 83 -16.05 18.90 19.54
CA LEU A 83 -15.88 17.62 20.22
C LEU A 83 -16.28 17.74 21.69
N LEU A 84 -16.98 16.72 22.23
CA LEU A 84 -17.44 16.70 23.63
C LEU A 84 -17.68 15.26 24.12
N ARG A 85 -17.79 15.09 25.45
CA ARG A 85 -18.12 13.82 26.12
C ARG A 85 -19.61 13.49 26.12
N THR A 86 -20.47 14.43 25.78
CA THR A 86 -21.94 14.31 25.76
C THR A 86 -22.50 14.84 24.43
N GLU A 87 -23.74 14.51 24.11
CA GLU A 87 -24.43 15.04 22.94
C GLU A 87 -24.88 16.51 23.09
N ASP A 88 -24.81 17.06 24.30
CA ASP A 88 -25.19 18.45 24.56
C ASP A 88 -24.01 19.42 24.32
N PHE A 89 -23.87 19.87 23.09
CA PHE A 89 -22.84 20.82 22.67
C PHE A 89 -23.09 22.27 23.14
N SER A 90 -24.05 22.51 24.00
CA SER A 90 -24.24 23.81 24.69
C SER A 90 -23.31 23.98 25.91
N SER A 91 -22.67 22.90 26.36
CA SER A 91 -21.75 22.91 27.48
C SER A 91 -20.52 23.78 27.24
N SER A 92 -20.05 24.45 28.27
CA SER A 92 -18.79 25.21 28.26
C SER A 92 -17.54 24.32 28.10
N GLU A 93 -17.66 23.01 28.26
CA GLU A 93 -16.59 22.05 28.07
C GLU A 93 -16.41 21.65 26.60
N THR A 94 -17.28 22.14 25.71
CA THR A 94 -17.22 21.89 24.27
C THR A 94 -15.89 22.38 23.70
N LEU A 95 -15.12 21.46 23.13
CA LEU A 95 -13.92 21.77 22.37
C LEU A 95 -14.32 22.23 20.98
N LEU A 96 -13.83 23.39 20.58
CA LEU A 96 -14.12 24.01 19.29
C LEU A 96 -12.81 24.36 18.60
N SER A 97 -12.61 23.87 17.36
CA SER A 97 -11.46 24.28 16.56
C SER A 97 -11.64 25.68 16.00
N GLU A 98 -10.54 26.33 15.64
CA GLU A 98 -10.60 27.48 14.73
C GLU A 98 -11.05 27.00 13.34
N PRO A 99 -11.69 27.86 12.53
CA PRO A 99 -12.01 27.55 11.13
C PRO A 99 -10.73 27.40 10.29
N GLN A 100 -10.58 26.28 9.61
CA GLN A 100 -9.38 25.91 8.85
C GLN A 100 -9.71 25.46 7.40
N GLU A 101 -8.74 25.56 6.51
CA GLU A 101 -8.92 25.26 5.10
C GLU A 101 -8.85 23.75 4.78
N TRP A 102 -8.32 22.95 5.70
CA TRP A 102 -8.14 21.51 5.53
C TRP A 102 -9.19 20.69 6.30
N CYS A 103 -9.36 19.43 5.87
CA CYS A 103 -10.48 18.58 6.26
C CYS A 103 -10.16 17.64 7.42
N MET A 104 -9.31 18.07 8.35
CA MET A 104 -8.92 17.28 9.52
C MET A 104 -8.68 18.14 10.73
N TYR A 105 -8.82 17.55 11.92
CA TYR A 105 -8.50 18.22 13.18
C TYR A 105 -7.91 17.21 14.17
N ASN A 106 -6.74 17.52 14.70
CA ASN A 106 -6.09 16.76 15.76
C ASN A 106 -6.08 17.59 17.06
N LEU A 107 -6.40 16.96 18.18
CA LEU A 107 -6.38 17.62 19.48
C LEU A 107 -4.96 17.72 20.07
N HIS A 108 -4.00 16.95 19.58
CA HIS A 108 -2.65 16.86 20.14
C HIS A 108 -2.62 16.56 21.65
N ARG A 109 -3.62 15.87 22.14
CA ARG A 109 -3.70 15.41 23.52
C ARG A 109 -4.49 14.11 23.60
N ARG A 110 -4.12 13.27 24.53
CA ARG A 110 -4.82 12.02 24.82
C ARG A 110 -6.30 12.28 25.13
N LEU A 111 -7.19 11.47 24.55
CA LEU A 111 -8.58 11.41 24.93
C LEU A 111 -8.77 10.37 26.03
N GLU A 112 -9.65 10.66 26.98
CA GLU A 112 -10.03 9.71 28.01
C GLU A 112 -10.84 8.54 27.42
N VAL A 113 -10.70 7.37 28.03
CA VAL A 113 -11.46 6.17 27.68
C VAL A 113 -12.97 6.42 27.84
N GLY A 114 -13.74 5.89 26.89
CA GLY A 114 -15.19 5.98 26.84
C GLY A 114 -15.71 6.72 25.62
N THR A 115 -16.97 7.07 25.63
CA THR A 115 -17.69 7.62 24.49
C THR A 115 -17.40 9.11 24.32
N TRP A 116 -17.17 9.51 23.07
CA TRP A 116 -17.00 10.87 22.62
C TRP A 116 -17.96 11.17 21.49
N TYR A 117 -18.37 12.46 21.37
CA TYR A 117 -19.26 12.97 20.34
C TYR A 117 -18.61 14.12 19.61
N TRP A 118 -18.79 14.20 18.31
CA TRP A 118 -18.24 15.28 17.50
C TRP A 118 -19.16 15.64 16.35
N ARG A 119 -18.94 16.81 15.82
CA ARG A 119 -19.63 17.35 14.64
C ARG A 119 -18.74 18.37 13.96
N PHE A 120 -19.06 18.71 12.74
CA PHE A 120 -18.36 19.74 11.99
C PHE A 120 -19.35 20.65 11.28
N ARG A 121 -18.87 21.80 10.82
CA ARG A 121 -19.62 22.71 9.96
C ARG A 121 -18.68 23.41 8.99
N SER A 122 -19.23 23.85 7.85
CA SER A 122 -18.58 24.80 6.96
C SER A 122 -18.78 26.22 7.45
N THR A 123 -17.80 27.05 7.20
CA THR A 123 -17.85 28.49 7.38
C THR A 123 -17.51 29.18 6.07
N ASN A 124 -17.79 30.47 5.93
CA ASN A 124 -17.31 31.22 4.78
C ASN A 124 -15.77 31.30 4.76
N LEU A 125 -15.19 31.74 3.62
CA LEU A 125 -13.72 31.84 3.42
C LEU A 125 -12.97 32.59 4.53
N ASN A 126 -13.63 33.54 5.21
CA ASN A 126 -13.04 34.30 6.29
C ASN A 126 -13.31 33.68 7.67
N GLY A 127 -14.03 32.55 7.74
CA GLY A 127 -14.41 31.90 8.99
C GLY A 127 -15.39 32.71 9.86
N THR A 128 -15.94 33.81 9.33
CA THR A 128 -16.76 34.77 10.10
C THR A 128 -18.26 34.43 10.11
N THR A 129 -18.73 33.70 9.09
CA THR A 129 -20.15 33.29 9.01
C THR A 129 -20.22 31.77 9.05
N PRO A 130 -20.62 31.21 10.20
CA PRO A 130 -20.75 29.76 10.34
C PRO A 130 -22.02 29.27 9.61
N GLY A 131 -21.87 28.11 8.96
CA GLY A 131 -23.01 27.33 8.46
C GLY A 131 -23.64 26.47 9.56
N GLU A 132 -24.60 25.63 9.14
CA GLU A 132 -25.24 24.69 10.02
C GLU A 132 -24.28 23.55 10.42
N TRP A 133 -24.45 23.03 11.63
CA TRP A 133 -23.72 21.88 12.09
C TRP A 133 -24.17 20.60 11.35
N SER A 134 -23.23 19.70 11.06
CA SER A 134 -23.49 18.35 10.61
C SER A 134 -24.30 17.55 11.63
N ALA A 135 -24.71 16.33 11.27
CA ALA A 135 -25.13 15.33 12.23
C ALA A 135 -24.05 15.12 13.30
N ILE A 136 -24.45 14.66 14.48
CA ILE A 136 -23.55 14.30 15.57
C ILE A 136 -23.02 12.89 15.30
N TYR A 137 -21.70 12.73 15.27
CA TYR A 137 -21.01 11.45 15.21
C TYR A 137 -20.53 11.07 16.60
N ARG A 138 -20.47 9.77 16.88
CA ARG A 138 -19.93 9.26 18.14
C ARG A 138 -18.86 8.20 17.86
N PHE A 139 -17.94 8.03 18.79
CA PHE A 139 -16.95 6.97 18.76
C PHE A 139 -16.56 6.58 20.20
N GLU A 140 -15.88 5.47 20.35
CA GLU A 140 -15.43 4.96 21.65
C GLU A 140 -13.91 4.83 21.69
N VAL A 141 -13.27 5.45 22.68
CA VAL A 141 -11.87 5.24 23.02
C VAL A 141 -11.78 4.09 24.00
N LYS A 142 -11.04 3.04 23.68
CA LYS A 142 -10.82 1.87 24.50
C LYS A 142 -9.47 1.93 25.23
N ASN A 143 -9.28 1.09 26.25
CA ASN A 143 -8.02 1.01 26.99
C ASN A 143 -6.84 0.53 26.13
N ASP A 144 -7.11 -0.25 25.11
CA ASP A 144 -6.13 -0.84 24.18
C ASP A 144 -5.97 -0.06 22.88
N THR A 145 -6.65 1.08 22.73
CA THR A 145 -6.44 1.96 21.56
C THR A 145 -5.01 2.49 21.58
N PRO A 146 -4.19 2.25 20.54
CA PRO A 146 -2.81 2.71 20.49
C PRO A 146 -2.70 4.23 20.63
N GLU A 147 -1.71 4.70 21.39
CA GLU A 147 -1.49 6.13 21.60
C GLU A 147 -0.48 6.69 20.60
N PHE A 148 -0.81 7.84 20.01
CA PHE A 148 0.09 8.62 19.17
C PHE A 148 -0.18 10.12 19.39
N VAL A 149 0.30 10.63 20.51
CA VAL A 149 0.02 12.00 20.98
C VAL A 149 1.12 12.95 20.53
N THR A 150 1.00 13.45 19.33
CA THR A 150 1.99 14.37 18.73
C THR A 150 1.90 15.78 19.36
N PRO A 151 3.01 16.56 19.44
CA PRO A 151 2.97 17.94 19.87
C PRO A 151 2.11 18.80 18.92
N PRO A 152 1.50 19.89 19.41
CA PRO A 152 0.86 20.90 18.55
C PRO A 152 1.87 21.58 17.61
N PHE A 153 1.40 22.04 16.45
CA PHE A 153 2.24 22.72 15.45
C PHE A 153 3.02 23.91 16.04
N GLN A 154 2.46 24.64 16.97
CA GLN A 154 3.14 25.77 17.61
C GLN A 154 4.40 25.32 18.39
N THR A 155 4.39 24.15 18.99
CA THR A 155 5.57 23.57 19.63
C THR A 155 6.64 23.20 18.60
N PHE A 156 6.22 22.58 17.49
CA PHE A 156 7.10 22.32 16.36
C PHE A 156 7.72 23.62 15.83
N LEU A 157 6.92 24.63 15.55
CA LEU A 157 7.36 25.91 15.00
C LEU A 157 8.34 26.64 15.92
N ALA A 158 8.12 26.58 17.24
CA ALA A 158 9.01 27.19 18.22
C ALA A 158 10.43 26.61 18.19
N ASN A 159 10.55 25.32 17.85
CA ASN A 159 11.81 24.60 17.79
C ASN A 159 12.41 24.55 16.37
N ALA A 160 11.70 25.05 15.36
CA ALA A 160 12.18 25.02 13.98
C ALA A 160 13.51 25.80 13.82
N PRO A 161 14.50 25.25 13.08
CA PRO A 161 15.83 25.84 12.97
C PRO A 161 15.79 27.18 12.25
N ARG A 162 16.35 28.22 12.84
CA ARG A 162 16.39 29.58 12.26
C ARG A 162 17.56 29.82 11.32
N LEU A 163 18.64 29.06 11.50
CA LEU A 163 19.84 29.17 10.66
C LEU A 163 19.80 28.16 9.55
N HIS A 164 20.31 28.50 8.37
CA HIS A 164 20.56 27.57 7.29
C HIS A 164 21.91 26.86 7.45
N PRO A 165 22.04 25.57 7.00
CA PRO A 165 21.05 24.76 6.34
C PRO A 165 20.01 24.18 7.31
N ARG A 166 18.75 24.04 6.88
CA ARG A 166 17.60 23.56 7.68
C ARG A 166 17.07 22.19 7.26
N ILE A 167 17.27 21.85 5.99
CA ILE A 167 16.55 20.72 5.35
C ILE A 167 16.96 19.36 5.92
N TYR A 168 18.23 19.21 6.31
CA TYR A 168 18.76 18.00 6.96
C TYR A 168 19.26 18.29 8.38
N CYS A 169 18.65 19.24 9.09
CA CYS A 169 19.03 19.63 10.47
C CYS A 169 19.03 18.44 11.45
N PHE A 170 18.25 17.40 11.20
CA PHE A 170 18.26 16.19 12.03
C PHE A 170 19.57 15.37 11.91
N LEU A 171 20.47 15.76 11.02
CA LEU A 171 21.81 15.18 10.92
C LEU A 171 22.91 16.05 11.56
N ASP A 172 22.57 17.24 12.10
CA ASP A 172 23.57 18.21 12.58
C ASP A 172 24.50 17.64 13.65
N ASP A 173 23.98 16.83 14.55
CA ASP A 173 24.76 16.19 15.61
C ASP A 173 25.69 15.07 15.08
N ARG A 174 25.41 14.52 13.89
CA ARG A 174 26.12 13.38 13.31
C ARG A 174 27.09 13.77 12.20
N ILE A 175 26.86 14.93 11.53
CA ILE A 175 27.60 15.32 10.33
C ILE A 175 29.08 15.59 10.60
N GLY A 176 29.43 16.08 11.78
CA GLY A 176 30.81 16.36 12.16
C GLY A 176 31.68 15.10 12.14
N GLU A 177 31.21 14.03 12.74
CA GLU A 177 31.87 12.73 12.73
C GLU A 177 31.88 12.10 11.33
N ALA A 178 30.77 12.20 10.61
CA ALA A 178 30.69 11.72 9.24
C ALA A 178 31.75 12.36 8.33
N ARG A 179 31.99 13.66 8.46
CA ARG A 179 33.06 14.38 7.74
C ARG A 179 34.46 13.84 8.04
N ASN A 180 34.75 13.53 9.30
CA ASN A 180 36.03 13.00 9.72
C ASN A 180 36.33 11.60 9.13
N ARG A 181 35.30 10.80 8.90
CA ARG A 181 35.43 9.43 8.39
C ARG A 181 35.01 9.25 6.93
N VAL A 182 34.60 10.32 6.23
CA VAL A 182 34.00 10.25 4.90
C VAL A 182 34.83 9.47 3.89
N THR A 183 36.15 9.64 3.90
CA THR A 183 37.04 8.97 2.94
C THR A 183 37.20 7.47 3.17
N SER A 184 36.90 6.97 4.35
CA SER A 184 36.95 5.53 4.69
C SER A 184 35.56 4.88 4.53
N HIS A 185 34.49 5.65 4.34
CA HIS A 185 33.15 5.12 4.20
C HIS A 185 33.01 4.31 2.88
N PRO A 186 32.39 3.12 2.89
CA PRO A 186 32.24 2.27 1.70
C PRO A 186 31.59 2.95 0.49
N GLU A 187 30.65 3.89 0.72
CA GLU A 187 29.95 4.60 -0.35
C GLU A 187 30.69 5.85 -0.88
N TYR A 188 31.85 6.20 -0.30
CA TYR A 188 32.55 7.43 -0.68
C TYR A 188 33.00 7.46 -2.14
N THR A 189 33.51 6.34 -2.65
CA THR A 189 33.94 6.23 -4.05
C THR A 189 32.79 6.45 -5.02
N GLU A 190 31.64 5.86 -4.74
CA GLU A 190 30.44 6.05 -5.56
C GLU A 190 29.92 7.50 -5.48
N LEU A 191 29.87 8.08 -4.28
CA LEU A 191 29.51 9.49 -4.11
C LEU A 191 30.41 10.41 -4.93
N GLN A 192 31.75 10.22 -4.86
CA GLN A 192 32.71 10.99 -5.65
C GLN A 192 32.52 10.81 -7.15
N SER A 193 32.30 9.57 -7.59
CA SER A 193 32.06 9.25 -9.00
C SER A 193 30.84 10.00 -9.53
N ARG A 194 29.73 9.95 -8.83
CA ARG A 194 28.47 10.62 -9.20
C ARG A 194 28.58 12.14 -9.13
N ALA A 195 29.16 12.67 -8.07
CA ALA A 195 29.40 14.11 -7.97
C ALA A 195 30.35 14.61 -9.08
N SER A 196 31.37 13.82 -9.46
CA SER A 196 32.27 14.15 -10.58
C SER A 196 31.56 14.15 -11.95
N GLN A 197 30.53 13.32 -12.13
CA GLN A 197 29.68 13.40 -13.34
C GLN A 197 28.87 14.69 -13.35
N ALA A 198 28.25 15.05 -12.22
CA ALA A 198 27.51 16.31 -12.08
C ALA A 198 28.39 17.56 -12.30
N LEU A 199 29.67 17.51 -11.88
CA LEU A 199 30.64 18.59 -12.14
C LEU A 199 30.89 18.85 -13.65
N LYS A 200 30.76 17.83 -14.50
CA LYS A 200 30.96 17.94 -15.96
C LYS A 200 29.76 18.49 -16.69
N ALA A 201 28.60 18.56 -16.04
CA ALA A 201 27.39 19.07 -16.66
C ALA A 201 27.52 20.59 -16.91
N GLU A 202 27.04 21.05 -18.06
CA GLU A 202 26.92 22.47 -18.41
C GLU A 202 25.45 22.87 -18.25
N TYR A 203 25.16 23.89 -17.44
CA TYR A 203 23.78 24.34 -17.20
C TYR A 203 23.47 25.64 -17.96
N THR A 204 24.47 26.47 -18.18
CA THR A 204 24.31 27.79 -18.82
C THR A 204 23.96 27.65 -20.31
N GLY A 205 22.93 28.37 -20.76
CA GLY A 205 22.47 28.35 -22.12
C GLY A 205 21.71 27.10 -22.56
N MET A 206 21.34 26.22 -21.67
CA MET A 206 20.49 25.07 -21.98
C MET A 206 19.06 25.52 -22.27
N THR A 207 18.54 25.16 -23.44
CA THR A 207 17.16 25.44 -23.84
C THR A 207 16.16 24.38 -23.34
N ASP A 208 16.65 23.22 -22.97
CA ASP A 208 15.89 22.04 -22.53
C ASP A 208 15.98 21.75 -21.02
N LEU A 209 16.40 22.74 -20.23
CA LEU A 209 16.71 22.60 -18.79
C LEU A 209 15.57 21.94 -18.00
N TYR A 210 14.33 22.37 -18.25
CA TYR A 210 13.15 21.88 -17.53
C TYR A 210 12.71 20.49 -17.99
N SER A 211 12.98 20.08 -19.23
CA SER A 211 12.72 18.71 -19.69
C SER A 211 13.69 17.67 -19.08
N ARG A 212 14.81 18.14 -18.53
CA ARG A 212 15.82 17.33 -17.81
C ARG A 212 15.69 17.39 -16.30
N ALA A 213 14.56 17.79 -15.78
CA ALA A 213 14.34 18.04 -14.35
C ALA A 213 14.76 16.86 -13.45
N GLU A 214 14.57 15.60 -13.86
CA GLU A 214 15.01 14.43 -13.12
C GLU A 214 16.55 14.31 -13.06
N GLU A 215 17.23 14.55 -14.16
CA GLU A 215 18.70 14.56 -14.18
C GLU A 215 19.26 15.68 -13.31
N LEU A 216 18.66 16.88 -13.37
CA LEU A 216 19.06 18.01 -12.53
C LEU A 216 18.82 17.71 -11.03
N ARG A 217 17.74 17.06 -10.70
CA ARG A 217 17.47 16.60 -9.32
C ARG A 217 18.56 15.66 -8.82
N GLN A 218 18.98 14.72 -9.65
CA GLN A 218 20.08 13.80 -9.30
C GLN A 218 21.40 14.55 -9.13
N HIS A 219 21.75 15.48 -10.04
CA HIS A 219 22.94 16.32 -9.92
C HIS A 219 22.91 17.15 -8.62
N ALA A 220 21.78 17.84 -8.34
CA ALA A 220 21.63 18.61 -7.12
C ALA A 220 21.83 17.75 -5.87
N THR A 221 21.25 16.54 -5.85
CA THR A 221 21.38 15.60 -4.74
C THR A 221 22.82 15.16 -4.53
N TYR A 222 23.54 14.77 -5.60
CA TYR A 222 24.93 14.36 -5.48
C TYR A 222 25.85 15.50 -5.06
N LEU A 223 25.66 16.70 -5.59
CA LEU A 223 26.46 17.89 -5.24
C LEU A 223 26.19 18.31 -3.79
N TYR A 224 24.92 18.29 -3.39
CA TYR A 224 24.50 18.56 -2.01
C TYR A 224 25.20 17.63 -1.02
N GLN A 225 25.06 16.31 -1.24
CA GLN A 225 25.67 15.29 -0.39
C GLN A 225 27.20 15.42 -0.36
N ALA A 226 27.83 15.60 -1.52
CA ALA A 226 29.27 15.71 -1.64
C ALA A 226 29.81 16.95 -0.91
N TYR A 227 29.17 18.11 -1.06
CA TYR A 227 29.55 19.33 -0.34
C TYR A 227 29.30 19.18 1.16
N HIS A 228 28.12 18.74 1.54
CA HIS A 228 27.73 18.61 2.94
C HIS A 228 28.70 17.71 3.73
N LEU A 229 29.14 16.60 3.10
CA LEU A 229 30.10 15.67 3.72
C LEU A 229 31.56 16.06 3.58
N THR A 230 31.99 16.72 2.50
CA THR A 230 33.42 16.94 2.22
C THR A 230 33.86 18.38 2.38
N GLN A 231 32.94 19.35 2.40
CA GLN A 231 33.18 20.79 2.43
C GLN A 231 34.09 21.29 1.27
N LYS A 232 34.12 20.57 0.14
CA LYS A 232 34.87 20.97 -1.04
C LYS A 232 34.10 21.99 -1.86
N GLU A 233 34.60 23.22 -1.95
CA GLU A 233 33.94 24.37 -2.61
C GLU A 233 33.55 24.09 -4.06
N ILE A 234 34.22 23.21 -4.78
CA ILE A 234 33.89 22.87 -6.18
C ILE A 234 32.46 22.34 -6.32
N TYR A 235 31.94 21.63 -5.32
CA TYR A 235 30.57 21.11 -5.33
C TYR A 235 29.56 22.23 -5.03
N ALA A 236 29.88 23.11 -4.10
CA ALA A 236 29.08 24.28 -3.78
C ALA A 236 28.96 25.22 -4.99
N GLU A 237 30.09 25.50 -5.65
CA GLU A 237 30.16 26.31 -6.85
C GLU A 237 29.30 25.74 -7.99
N LYS A 238 29.37 24.43 -8.20
CA LYS A 238 28.55 23.78 -9.23
C LYS A 238 27.07 23.79 -8.90
N LEU A 239 26.73 23.62 -7.61
CA LEU A 239 25.34 23.72 -7.15
C LEU A 239 24.79 25.15 -7.31
N ARG A 240 25.64 26.18 -7.07
CA ARG A 240 25.31 27.58 -7.33
C ARG A 240 25.05 27.85 -8.82
N GLN A 241 25.91 27.32 -9.71
CA GLN A 241 25.71 27.43 -11.17
C GLN A 241 24.38 26.81 -11.64
N LEU A 242 23.96 25.69 -11.02
CA LEU A 242 22.65 25.10 -11.30
C LEU A 242 21.51 26.02 -10.85
N LEU A 243 21.58 26.58 -9.65
CA LEU A 243 20.59 27.53 -9.16
C LEU A 243 20.50 28.75 -10.10
N GLU A 244 21.64 29.36 -10.43
CA GLU A 244 21.72 30.53 -11.31
C GLU A 244 21.11 30.25 -12.69
N ALA A 245 21.37 29.08 -13.27
CA ALA A 245 20.77 28.66 -14.53
C ALA A 245 19.24 28.56 -14.47
N LEU A 246 18.70 28.08 -13.34
CA LEU A 246 17.25 27.98 -13.13
C LEU A 246 16.57 29.33 -12.91
N ILE A 247 17.22 30.30 -12.27
CA ILE A 247 16.63 31.59 -11.95
C ILE A 247 16.81 32.65 -13.03
N VAL A 248 17.83 32.52 -13.91
CA VAL A 248 18.10 33.48 -15.01
C VAL A 248 16.97 33.49 -16.04
N ALA A 249 16.40 32.31 -16.32
CA ALA A 249 15.30 32.17 -17.24
C ALA A 249 14.18 31.32 -16.60
N PRO A 250 13.40 31.89 -15.66
CA PRO A 250 12.37 31.15 -14.97
C PRO A 250 11.35 30.60 -15.96
N PRO A 251 10.87 29.34 -15.78
CA PRO A 251 9.99 28.68 -16.73
C PRO A 251 8.61 29.34 -16.79
N ALA A 252 7.94 29.25 -17.92
CA ALA A 252 6.50 29.43 -17.99
C ALA A 252 5.80 28.29 -17.20
N ASP A 253 4.56 28.52 -16.75
CA ASP A 253 3.81 27.52 -15.98
C ASP A 253 3.63 26.21 -16.76
N GLY A 254 3.38 26.27 -18.07
CA GLY A 254 3.27 25.07 -18.90
C GLY A 254 4.55 24.24 -19.00
N GLN A 255 5.72 24.83 -18.74
CA GLN A 255 7.00 24.11 -18.65
C GLN A 255 7.24 23.57 -17.24
N LEU A 256 7.02 24.41 -16.22
CA LEU A 256 7.23 24.05 -14.82
C LEU A 256 6.27 22.95 -14.37
N PHE A 257 5.01 23.07 -14.73
CA PHE A 257 3.95 22.13 -14.39
C PHE A 257 3.59 21.18 -15.55
N ALA A 258 4.53 20.94 -16.47
CA ALA A 258 4.36 19.92 -17.50
C ALA A 258 4.10 18.52 -16.91
N SER A 259 4.63 18.27 -15.71
CA SER A 259 4.22 17.17 -14.83
C SER A 259 4.46 17.57 -13.37
N ASN A 260 3.79 16.87 -12.45
CA ASN A 260 4.06 17.01 -11.01
C ASN A 260 5.52 16.70 -10.66
N PHE A 261 6.14 15.76 -11.36
CA PHE A 261 7.56 15.44 -11.18
C PHE A 261 8.50 16.56 -11.64
N THR A 262 8.21 17.23 -12.75
CA THR A 262 9.03 18.35 -13.21
C THR A 262 9.10 19.44 -12.14
N ALA A 263 7.95 19.91 -11.66
CA ALA A 263 7.90 20.97 -10.66
C ALA A 263 8.61 20.58 -9.36
N SER A 264 8.38 19.37 -8.84
CA SER A 264 9.01 18.91 -7.59
C SER A 264 10.53 18.72 -7.75
N ASN A 265 10.99 18.24 -8.91
CA ASN A 265 12.43 18.05 -9.15
C ASN A 265 13.16 19.40 -9.26
N ILE A 266 12.58 20.36 -9.96
CA ILE A 266 13.14 21.72 -10.05
C ILE A 266 13.12 22.41 -8.69
N ALA A 267 12.03 22.32 -7.93
CA ALA A 267 11.96 22.88 -6.59
C ALA A 267 13.00 22.27 -5.64
N TRP A 268 13.27 20.96 -5.76
CA TRP A 268 14.36 20.33 -5.01
C TRP A 268 15.74 20.93 -5.36
N CYS A 269 16.04 21.15 -6.64
CA CYS A 269 17.30 21.77 -7.03
C CYS A 269 17.47 23.17 -6.39
N LEU A 270 16.39 23.95 -6.35
CA LEU A 270 16.40 25.27 -5.74
C LEU A 270 16.54 25.20 -4.22
N VAL A 271 15.73 24.36 -3.55
CA VAL A 271 15.77 24.17 -2.10
C VAL A 271 17.16 23.73 -1.65
N ALA A 272 17.73 22.71 -2.32
CA ALA A 272 19.04 22.18 -1.98
C ALA A 272 20.16 23.24 -2.08
N ALA A 273 20.16 24.01 -3.17
CA ALA A 273 21.15 25.06 -3.38
C ALA A 273 20.90 26.24 -2.44
N TYR A 274 19.67 26.70 -2.31
CA TYR A 274 19.28 27.81 -1.45
C TYR A 274 19.60 27.55 0.03
N ASP A 275 19.22 26.39 0.53
CA ASP A 275 19.41 26.04 1.93
C ASP A 275 20.89 25.91 2.29
N LEU A 276 21.64 25.19 1.45
CA LEU A 276 23.05 24.91 1.72
C LEU A 276 23.97 26.13 1.53
N LEU A 277 23.64 27.00 0.56
CA LEU A 277 24.46 28.13 0.16
C LEU A 277 23.90 29.49 0.59
N TYR A 278 22.88 29.49 1.45
CA TYR A 278 22.12 30.69 1.83
C TYR A 278 22.98 31.92 2.12
N ASN A 279 24.02 31.76 2.92
CA ASN A 279 24.92 32.84 3.31
C ASN A 279 25.87 33.31 2.18
N ASN A 280 26.04 32.50 1.14
CA ASN A 280 26.96 32.74 0.02
C ASN A 280 26.23 33.20 -1.25
N LEU A 281 24.89 33.20 -1.25
CA LEU A 281 24.09 33.70 -2.37
C LEU A 281 23.92 35.21 -2.28
N SER A 282 23.88 35.90 -3.43
CA SER A 282 23.53 37.30 -3.52
C SER A 282 22.07 37.53 -3.07
N ALA A 283 21.72 38.72 -2.66
CA ALA A 283 20.34 39.05 -2.29
C ALA A 283 19.36 38.89 -3.50
N SER A 284 19.82 39.23 -4.71
CA SER A 284 19.03 39.04 -5.94
C SER A 284 18.78 37.59 -6.23
N ASP A 285 19.79 36.71 -6.11
CA ASP A 285 19.65 35.28 -6.41
C ASP A 285 18.76 34.61 -5.39
N ARG A 286 18.88 34.97 -4.10
CA ARG A 286 17.95 34.51 -3.06
C ARG A 286 16.51 34.87 -3.41
N THR A 287 16.23 36.13 -3.72
CA THR A 287 14.85 36.56 -4.06
C THR A 287 14.31 35.84 -5.27
N ALA A 288 15.10 35.69 -6.35
CA ALA A 288 14.65 34.99 -7.54
C ALA A 288 14.40 33.49 -7.29
N ALA A 289 15.22 32.84 -6.47
CA ALA A 289 15.00 31.45 -6.06
C ALA A 289 13.75 31.30 -5.18
N GLU A 290 13.56 32.22 -4.20
CA GLU A 290 12.38 32.28 -3.31
C GLU A 290 11.09 32.40 -4.15
N GLU A 291 11.05 33.29 -5.13
CA GLU A 291 9.88 33.45 -6.01
C GLU A 291 9.54 32.19 -6.80
N LEU A 292 10.55 31.51 -7.36
CA LEU A 292 10.33 30.29 -8.12
C LEU A 292 9.92 29.11 -7.22
N MET A 293 10.51 28.97 -6.04
CA MET A 293 10.10 28.01 -5.02
C MET A 293 8.65 28.24 -4.57
N MET A 294 8.26 29.50 -4.33
CA MET A 294 6.90 29.86 -3.92
C MET A 294 5.86 29.58 -5.00
N ARG A 295 6.19 29.71 -6.30
CA ARG A 295 5.28 29.31 -7.38
C ARG A 295 4.91 27.83 -7.27
N VAL A 296 5.88 26.96 -7.00
CA VAL A 296 5.65 25.52 -6.81
C VAL A 296 4.84 25.24 -5.54
N ALA A 297 5.21 25.85 -4.41
CA ALA A 297 4.50 25.67 -3.14
C ALA A 297 3.04 26.11 -3.21
N ARG A 298 2.75 27.29 -3.80
CA ARG A 298 1.38 27.78 -4.00
C ARG A 298 0.55 26.84 -4.86
N TYR A 299 1.14 26.31 -5.93
CA TYR A 299 0.46 25.37 -6.81
C TYR A 299 0.07 24.08 -6.04
N TYR A 300 1.01 23.46 -5.34
CA TYR A 300 0.72 22.22 -4.62
C TYR A 300 -0.26 22.42 -3.46
N TYR A 301 -0.15 23.53 -2.73
CA TYR A 301 -1.11 23.84 -1.69
C TYR A 301 -2.53 24.03 -2.24
N LYS A 302 -2.67 24.84 -3.30
CA LYS A 302 -3.95 25.09 -3.96
C LYS A 302 -4.62 23.80 -4.51
N VAL A 303 -3.83 22.88 -5.06
CA VAL A 303 -4.37 21.66 -5.68
C VAL A 303 -4.79 20.64 -4.61
N ASN A 304 -4.08 20.56 -3.48
CA ASN A 304 -4.28 19.47 -2.51
C ASN A 304 -5.10 19.89 -1.29
N CYS A 305 -4.91 21.10 -0.76
CA CYS A 305 -5.52 21.48 0.50
C CYS A 305 -7.05 21.57 0.41
N GLY A 306 -7.74 20.83 1.26
CA GLY A 306 -9.20 20.85 1.42
C GLY A 306 -9.97 20.08 0.36
N PHE A 307 -9.53 20.12 -0.88
CA PHE A 307 -10.32 19.61 -2.01
C PHE A 307 -10.04 18.14 -2.37
N GLN A 308 -8.78 17.73 -2.35
CA GLN A 308 -8.37 16.37 -2.75
C GLN A 308 -7.83 15.53 -1.58
N GLU A 309 -8.14 15.88 -0.37
CA GLU A 309 -7.57 15.23 0.80
C GLU A 309 -7.97 13.76 0.96
N ASN A 310 -9.15 13.37 0.46
CA ASN A 310 -9.58 11.98 0.44
C ASN A 310 -8.74 11.08 -0.49
N HIS A 311 -7.98 11.67 -1.42
CA HIS A 311 -7.11 10.95 -2.35
C HIS A 311 -5.62 11.03 -2.01
N LEU A 312 -5.24 11.71 -0.94
CA LEU A 312 -3.83 11.95 -0.59
C LEU A 312 -3.02 10.66 -0.46
N PHE A 313 -3.60 9.62 0.13
CA PHE A 313 -2.91 8.35 0.36
C PHE A 313 -3.05 7.35 -0.77
N ASP A 314 -3.90 7.64 -1.75
CA ASP A 314 -4.03 6.84 -2.95
C ASP A 314 -3.01 7.20 -4.02
N ASN A 315 -2.47 8.41 -3.95
CA ASN A 315 -1.58 8.95 -4.96
C ASN A 315 -0.19 9.18 -4.37
N HIS A 316 0.80 8.42 -4.82
CA HIS A 316 2.20 8.58 -4.38
C HIS A 316 2.78 9.96 -4.68
N PHE A 317 2.23 10.72 -5.61
CA PHE A 317 2.69 12.06 -5.96
C PHE A 317 2.57 13.04 -4.82
N TRP A 318 1.51 12.94 -3.99
CA TRP A 318 1.34 13.89 -2.90
C TRP A 318 2.52 13.85 -1.93
N GLN A 319 3.09 12.68 -1.68
CA GLN A 319 4.21 12.52 -0.75
C GLN A 319 5.46 13.23 -1.25
N GLN A 320 5.79 13.14 -2.54
CA GLN A 320 6.88 13.92 -3.13
C GLN A 320 6.53 15.41 -3.18
N ASN A 321 5.38 15.75 -3.70
CA ASN A 321 4.93 17.12 -3.90
C ASN A 321 4.78 17.86 -2.57
N MET A 322 4.13 17.21 -1.61
CA MET A 322 3.89 17.79 -0.29
C MET A 322 5.16 17.86 0.55
N ARG A 323 6.09 16.91 0.39
CA ARG A 323 7.43 17.01 0.99
C ARG A 323 8.15 18.25 0.47
N ILE A 324 8.12 18.51 -0.83
CA ILE A 324 8.73 19.71 -1.44
C ILE A 324 8.04 20.99 -0.96
N LEU A 325 6.71 21.01 -0.89
CA LEU A 325 5.97 22.12 -0.30
C LEU A 325 6.47 22.41 1.11
N PHE A 326 6.61 21.37 1.93
CA PHE A 326 7.09 21.52 3.31
C PHE A 326 8.54 22.00 3.37
N GLN A 327 9.42 21.49 2.51
CA GLN A 327 10.82 21.90 2.44
C GLN A 327 10.96 23.37 2.00
N VAL A 328 10.14 23.83 1.05
CA VAL A 328 10.06 25.25 0.68
C VAL A 328 9.56 26.07 1.86
N ALA A 329 8.50 25.63 2.53
CA ALA A 329 7.96 26.33 3.69
C ALA A 329 8.99 26.43 4.82
N LEU A 330 9.70 25.35 5.13
CA LEU A 330 10.76 25.32 6.14
C LEU A 330 11.94 26.25 5.78
N SER A 331 12.25 26.38 4.49
CA SER A 331 13.30 27.30 4.03
C SER A 331 12.90 28.78 4.18
N LEU A 332 11.58 29.10 4.19
CA LEU A 332 11.07 30.47 4.06
C LEU A 332 10.21 30.95 5.24
N TYR A 333 9.93 30.12 6.25
CA TYR A 333 8.92 30.40 7.29
C TYR A 333 9.19 31.65 8.10
N ASP A 334 10.44 32.07 8.26
CA ASP A 334 10.87 33.28 9.00
C ASP A 334 11.12 34.48 8.10
N LYS A 335 10.83 34.39 6.80
CA LYS A 335 10.95 35.50 5.85
C LYS A 335 9.74 36.42 5.89
N PRO A 336 9.86 37.67 6.22
CA PRO A 336 8.71 38.59 6.33
C PRO A 336 7.87 38.69 5.03
N ALA A 337 8.51 38.48 3.86
CA ALA A 337 7.82 38.53 2.57
C ALA A 337 6.88 37.35 2.33
N TYR A 338 7.13 36.20 2.96
CA TYR A 338 6.44 34.93 2.66
C TYR A 338 5.81 34.26 3.88
N SER A 339 6.20 34.64 5.11
CA SER A 339 5.79 33.95 6.33
C SER A 339 4.27 33.79 6.47
N SER A 340 3.50 34.83 6.10
CA SER A 340 2.04 34.76 6.15
C SER A 340 1.41 33.72 5.20
N GLU A 341 2.11 33.35 4.12
CA GLU A 341 1.66 32.31 3.18
C GLU A 341 2.20 30.92 3.54
N VAL A 342 3.48 30.86 3.94
CA VAL A 342 4.14 29.55 4.15
C VAL A 342 3.81 28.91 5.48
N LEU A 343 3.49 29.68 6.52
CA LEU A 343 3.12 29.13 7.82
C LEU A 343 1.86 28.25 7.75
N PRO A 344 0.75 28.69 7.12
CA PRO A 344 -0.40 27.81 6.89
C PRO A 344 -0.06 26.55 6.05
N MET A 345 0.81 26.68 5.04
CA MET A 345 1.25 25.54 4.23
C MET A 345 2.04 24.53 5.06
N MET A 346 2.90 25.02 5.94
CA MET A 346 3.73 24.21 6.83
C MET A 346 2.87 23.50 7.88
N GLU A 347 1.92 24.21 8.49
CA GLU A 347 0.97 23.66 9.43
C GLU A 347 0.09 22.60 8.78
N TYR A 348 -0.43 22.86 7.60
CA TYR A 348 -1.22 21.89 6.83
C TYR A 348 -0.48 20.57 6.62
N TYR A 349 0.77 20.62 6.18
CA TYR A 349 1.52 19.38 5.97
C TYR A 349 1.90 18.69 7.28
N TYR A 350 2.15 19.46 8.34
CA TYR A 350 2.33 18.93 9.69
C TYR A 350 1.09 18.16 10.13
N GLU A 351 -0.10 18.73 9.95
CA GLU A 351 -1.36 18.09 10.30
C GLU A 351 -1.70 16.87 9.40
N LEU A 352 -1.24 16.85 8.17
CA LEU A 352 -1.32 15.62 7.36
C LEU A 352 -0.56 14.47 8.02
N TRP A 353 0.59 14.71 8.62
CA TRP A 353 1.38 13.69 9.30
C TRP A 353 0.86 13.34 10.69
N THR A 354 0.24 14.26 11.40
CA THR A 354 -0.23 14.05 12.78
C THR A 354 -1.67 13.56 12.86
N ALA A 355 -2.48 13.87 11.86
CA ALA A 355 -3.90 13.55 11.85
C ALA A 355 -4.26 12.58 10.70
N ARG A 356 -4.07 13.00 9.46
CA ARG A 356 -4.62 12.25 8.33
C ARG A 356 -3.80 11.03 7.97
N ALA A 357 -2.47 11.14 7.92
CA ALA A 357 -1.61 10.01 7.62
C ALA A 357 -1.81 8.86 8.61
N PRO A 358 -1.73 9.10 9.93
CA PRO A 358 -1.98 8.05 10.91
C PRO A 358 -3.35 7.40 10.81
N ALA A 359 -4.37 8.13 10.36
CA ALA A 359 -5.74 7.62 10.36
C ALA A 359 -6.14 6.92 9.06
N SER A 360 -5.57 7.28 7.93
CA SER A 360 -6.02 6.79 6.62
C SER A 360 -4.92 6.35 5.66
N GLY A 361 -3.67 6.70 5.92
CA GLY A 361 -2.52 6.35 5.09
C GLY A 361 -1.69 5.25 5.71
N PHE A 362 -1.38 5.40 6.98
CA PHE A 362 -0.66 4.41 7.76
C PHE A 362 -1.65 3.54 8.54
N ASN A 363 -1.87 2.31 8.08
CA ASN A 363 -2.51 1.30 8.88
C ASN A 363 -1.60 0.88 10.05
N ARG A 364 -2.14 0.15 11.02
CA ARG A 364 -1.36 -0.34 12.17
C ARG A 364 -0.47 -1.53 11.82
N ASP A 365 -0.72 -2.16 10.68
CA ASP A 365 -0.11 -3.43 10.29
C ASP A 365 1.29 -3.28 9.66
N GLY A 366 1.67 -2.08 9.25
CA GLY A 366 2.96 -1.81 8.61
C GLY A 366 3.03 -2.13 7.12
N ILE A 367 1.96 -2.57 6.49
CA ILE A 367 1.92 -2.80 5.04
C ILE A 367 1.47 -1.54 4.28
N TRP A 368 1.92 -1.39 3.04
CA TRP A 368 1.49 -0.29 2.17
C TRP A 368 0.28 -0.73 1.34
N HIS A 369 -0.87 -0.13 1.55
CA HIS A 369 -2.13 -0.55 0.94
C HIS A 369 -2.17 -0.44 -0.60
N ASN A 370 -1.36 0.42 -1.21
CA ASN A 370 -1.22 0.53 -2.67
C ASN A 370 -0.29 -0.55 -3.27
N GLY A 371 0.21 -1.45 -2.45
CA GLY A 371 1.05 -2.55 -2.86
C GLY A 371 2.56 -2.25 -2.88
N THR A 372 3.33 -3.30 -3.10
CA THR A 372 4.79 -3.30 -2.95
C THR A 372 5.51 -2.44 -3.99
N GLY A 373 4.97 -2.34 -5.21
CA GLY A 373 5.57 -1.53 -6.26
C GLY A 373 5.56 -0.05 -5.93
N TYR A 374 4.41 0.47 -5.48
CA TYR A 374 4.27 1.88 -5.12
C TYR A 374 4.76 2.23 -3.72
N PHE A 375 4.94 1.25 -2.84
CA PHE A 375 5.65 1.46 -1.59
C PHE A 375 7.04 2.05 -1.83
N SER A 376 7.80 1.48 -2.76
CA SER A 376 9.16 1.94 -3.06
C SER A 376 9.23 3.40 -3.52
N ALA A 377 8.20 3.90 -4.19
CA ALA A 377 8.14 5.29 -4.66
C ALA A 377 8.02 6.32 -3.51
N ASN A 378 7.62 5.89 -2.32
CA ASN A 378 7.38 6.76 -1.17
C ASN A 378 8.50 6.73 -0.11
N ILE A 379 9.44 5.83 -0.22
CA ILE A 379 10.45 5.52 0.82
C ILE A 379 11.24 6.75 1.24
N LEU A 380 11.66 7.61 0.32
CA LEU A 380 12.40 8.82 0.70
C LEU A 380 11.59 9.71 1.66
N THR A 381 10.31 9.89 1.40
CA THR A 381 9.43 10.67 2.29
C THR A 381 9.19 9.95 3.61
N LEU A 382 9.02 8.62 3.56
CA LEU A 382 8.79 7.79 4.74
C LEU A 382 9.99 7.72 5.70
N ALA A 383 11.20 7.94 5.21
CA ALA A 383 12.38 8.07 6.06
C ALA A 383 12.65 9.52 6.48
N TYR A 384 12.61 10.45 5.53
CA TYR A 384 12.97 11.85 5.74
C TYR A 384 12.01 12.58 6.68
N MET A 385 10.69 12.48 6.45
CA MET A 385 9.73 13.26 7.22
C MET A 385 9.67 12.88 8.71
N PRO A 386 9.56 11.61 9.10
CA PRO A 386 9.56 11.29 10.53
C PRO A 386 10.88 11.66 11.20
N SER A 387 12.04 11.54 10.54
CA SER A 387 13.32 11.99 11.10
C SER A 387 13.33 13.49 11.36
N LEU A 388 12.88 14.30 10.40
CA LEU A 388 12.80 15.75 10.53
C LEU A 388 11.79 16.18 11.60
N LEU A 389 10.58 15.60 11.56
CA LEU A 389 9.53 15.92 12.53
C LEU A 389 9.94 15.51 13.94
N SER A 390 10.54 14.32 14.11
CA SER A 390 10.99 13.86 15.43
C SER A 390 12.08 14.76 16.00
N PHE A 391 13.04 15.17 15.19
CA PHE A 391 14.12 16.06 15.61
C PHE A 391 13.60 17.43 16.06
N ILE A 392 12.74 18.07 15.26
CA ILE A 392 12.24 19.40 15.55
C ILE A 392 11.22 19.37 16.71
N SER A 393 10.28 18.41 16.70
CA SER A 393 9.22 18.33 17.71
C SER A 393 9.67 17.75 19.04
N GLN A 394 10.86 17.11 19.08
CA GLN A 394 11.32 16.32 20.24
C GLN A 394 10.29 15.25 20.65
N TYR A 395 9.69 14.59 19.62
CA TYR A 395 8.71 13.53 19.77
C TYR A 395 9.03 12.44 18.75
N ASP A 396 8.98 11.18 19.15
CA ASP A 396 9.31 10.04 18.26
C ASP A 396 8.14 9.70 17.33
N TYR A 397 8.21 10.16 16.08
CA TYR A 397 7.23 9.82 15.03
C TYR A 397 7.32 8.37 14.55
N LEU A 398 8.44 7.68 14.80
CA LEU A 398 8.60 6.26 14.50
C LEU A 398 7.87 5.37 15.52
N SER A 399 7.38 5.93 16.63
CA SER A 399 6.51 5.23 17.59
C SER A 399 5.13 4.88 17.02
N HIS A 400 4.75 5.42 15.85
CA HIS A 400 3.51 5.05 15.19
C HIS A 400 3.49 3.54 14.85
N PRO A 401 2.38 2.80 15.10
CA PRO A 401 2.32 1.35 14.89
C PRO A 401 2.74 0.88 13.50
N TRP A 402 2.50 1.67 12.47
CA TRP A 402 2.96 1.35 11.12
C TRP A 402 4.48 1.17 11.04
N TYR A 403 5.25 2.09 11.63
CA TYR A 403 6.72 2.00 11.65
C TYR A 403 7.22 0.84 12.50
N GLN A 404 6.50 0.50 13.57
CA GLN A 404 6.84 -0.62 14.44
C GLN A 404 6.58 -1.99 13.79
N ASN A 405 5.79 -2.05 12.71
CA ASN A 405 5.42 -3.29 12.04
C ASN A 405 5.94 -3.40 10.60
N VAL A 406 6.42 -2.31 9.98
CA VAL A 406 6.77 -2.31 8.57
C VAL A 406 7.97 -3.20 8.24
N GLY A 407 8.96 -3.36 9.12
CA GLY A 407 10.08 -4.25 8.92
C GLY A 407 9.65 -5.69 8.65
N ARG A 408 8.68 -6.19 9.43
CA ARG A 408 8.07 -7.49 9.20
C ARG A 408 7.37 -7.57 7.84
N SER A 409 6.66 -6.52 7.43
CA SER A 409 5.97 -6.52 6.13
C SER A 409 6.93 -6.60 4.94
N LEU A 410 8.14 -6.04 5.04
CA LEU A 410 9.16 -6.16 3.99
C LEU A 410 9.53 -7.63 3.75
N VAL A 411 9.75 -8.37 4.84
CA VAL A 411 10.10 -9.80 4.78
C VAL A 411 8.97 -10.63 4.18
N TYR A 412 7.73 -10.41 4.64
CA TYR A 412 6.59 -11.26 4.25
C TYR A 412 5.97 -10.87 2.90
N THR A 413 6.33 -9.74 2.31
CA THR A 413 5.82 -9.34 0.98
C THR A 413 6.85 -9.36 -0.13
N CYS A 414 8.13 -9.21 0.18
CA CYS A 414 9.21 -9.24 -0.79
C CYS A 414 10.55 -9.60 -0.12
N PRO A 415 10.74 -10.85 0.35
CA PRO A 415 11.98 -11.24 1.01
C PRO A 415 13.18 -11.13 0.07
N PRO A 416 14.41 -10.97 0.60
CA PRO A 416 15.63 -10.98 -0.19
C PRO A 416 15.73 -12.20 -1.09
N GLY A 417 16.10 -12.00 -2.35
CA GLY A 417 16.24 -13.08 -3.35
C GLY A 417 14.92 -13.58 -3.98
N SER A 418 13.77 -13.05 -3.55
CA SER A 418 12.46 -13.40 -4.07
C SER A 418 11.88 -12.29 -4.96
N LYS A 419 10.96 -12.66 -5.84
CA LYS A 419 10.00 -11.70 -6.40
C LYS A 419 9.08 -11.19 -5.29
N SER A 420 8.46 -10.03 -5.53
CA SER A 420 7.40 -9.55 -4.67
C SER A 420 6.21 -10.51 -4.68
N ASN A 421 5.71 -10.85 -3.51
CA ASN A 421 4.48 -11.63 -3.34
C ASN A 421 3.23 -10.76 -3.22
N GLY A 422 3.40 -9.42 -3.15
CA GLY A 422 2.32 -8.47 -2.91
C GLY A 422 1.45 -8.16 -4.13
N PHE A 423 0.50 -7.28 -3.89
CA PHE A 423 -0.48 -6.80 -4.86
C PHE A 423 -0.18 -5.34 -5.27
N GLY A 424 -1.01 -4.80 -6.18
CA GLY A 424 -0.94 -3.43 -6.64
C GLY A 424 -0.02 -3.22 -7.85
N ASP A 425 -0.10 -2.02 -8.40
CA ASP A 425 0.63 -1.66 -9.63
C ASP A 425 2.15 -1.81 -9.46
N ASN A 426 2.82 -2.30 -10.49
CA ASN A 426 4.25 -2.60 -10.56
C ASN A 426 4.75 -3.73 -9.64
N SER A 427 3.89 -4.40 -8.87
CA SER A 427 4.30 -5.53 -8.03
C SER A 427 4.85 -6.69 -8.87
N GLU A 428 4.39 -6.84 -10.12
CA GLU A 428 4.82 -7.86 -11.07
C GLU A 428 6.26 -7.66 -11.57
N LYS A 429 6.78 -6.44 -11.54
CA LYS A 429 8.12 -6.11 -12.03
C LYS A 429 9.22 -6.37 -11.02
N GLY A 430 8.86 -6.58 -9.76
CA GLY A 430 9.80 -6.85 -8.69
C GLY A 430 10.43 -8.23 -8.86
N SER A 431 11.61 -8.28 -9.46
CA SER A 431 12.39 -9.53 -9.58
C SER A 431 13.40 -9.71 -8.45
N GLU A 432 13.65 -8.67 -7.68
CA GLU A 432 14.55 -8.63 -6.53
C GLU A 432 14.11 -7.48 -5.61
N PRO A 433 14.53 -7.46 -4.34
CA PRO A 433 14.32 -6.29 -3.48
C PRO A 433 14.84 -5.03 -4.15
N ASN A 434 14.02 -3.99 -4.14
CA ASN A 434 14.41 -2.69 -4.66
C ASN A 434 15.49 -2.08 -3.74
N ARG A 435 16.50 -1.40 -4.32
CA ARG A 435 17.54 -0.72 -3.54
C ARG A 435 17.00 0.26 -2.49
N LEU A 436 15.89 0.95 -2.80
CA LEU A 436 15.24 1.86 -1.86
C LEU A 436 14.61 1.11 -0.68
N VAL A 437 13.98 -0.05 -0.95
CA VAL A 437 13.43 -0.91 0.11
C VAL A 437 14.55 -1.40 1.03
N ALA A 438 15.66 -1.83 0.46
CA ALA A 438 16.84 -2.25 1.22
C ALA A 438 17.42 -1.09 2.07
N ALA A 439 17.51 0.11 1.50
CA ALA A 439 17.97 1.30 2.21
C ALA A 439 16.98 1.76 3.30
N PHE A 440 15.70 1.53 3.12
CA PHE A 440 14.69 1.79 4.13
C PHE A 440 14.74 0.78 5.28
N ALA A 441 15.01 -0.49 4.96
CA ALA A 441 15.24 -1.50 5.99
C ALA A 441 16.45 -1.15 6.87
N ASP A 442 17.55 -0.69 6.26
CA ASP A 442 18.73 -0.17 6.98
C ASP A 442 18.37 1.02 7.89
N TYR A 443 17.59 1.99 7.36
CA TYR A 443 17.07 3.12 8.13
C TYR A 443 16.25 2.66 9.35
N LEU A 444 15.30 1.75 9.15
CA LEU A 444 14.47 1.23 10.23
C LEU A 444 15.29 0.48 11.28
N ALA A 445 16.22 -0.36 10.85
CA ALA A 445 17.10 -1.09 11.75
C ALA A 445 17.92 -0.14 12.64
N CYS A 446 18.44 0.95 12.04
CA CYS A 446 19.20 1.96 12.78
C CYS A 446 18.34 2.78 13.76
N GLU A 447 17.16 3.21 13.36
CA GLU A 447 16.34 4.15 14.15
C GLU A 447 15.39 3.45 15.13
N THR A 448 14.91 2.24 14.81
CA THR A 448 13.92 1.52 15.64
C THR A 448 14.46 0.25 16.31
N GLY A 449 15.60 -0.26 15.82
CA GLY A 449 16.12 -1.56 16.26
C GLY A 449 15.30 -2.75 15.77
N ASP A 450 14.45 -2.56 14.73
CA ASP A 450 13.60 -3.61 14.18
C ASP A 450 14.43 -4.78 13.64
N SER A 451 14.17 -5.99 14.16
CA SER A 451 14.99 -7.17 13.85
C SER A 451 14.73 -7.73 12.46
N TYR A 452 13.50 -7.62 11.92
CA TYR A 452 13.20 -8.01 10.55
C TYR A 452 13.90 -7.07 9.56
N ALA A 453 13.85 -5.77 9.82
CA ALA A 453 14.53 -4.77 9.03
C ALA A 453 16.06 -4.95 9.08
N GLY A 454 16.61 -5.29 10.25
CA GLY A 454 18.03 -5.57 10.43
C GLY A 454 18.51 -6.76 9.60
N TRP A 455 17.77 -7.87 9.64
CA TRP A 455 18.04 -9.04 8.79
C TRP A 455 17.95 -8.69 7.31
N TYR A 456 16.85 -8.02 6.89
CA TYR A 456 16.63 -7.63 5.50
C TYR A 456 17.76 -6.76 4.95
N ALA A 457 18.18 -5.75 5.70
CA ALA A 457 19.30 -4.89 5.34
C ALA A 457 20.64 -5.64 5.29
N GLY A 458 20.83 -6.60 6.19
CA GLY A 458 22.00 -7.48 6.20
C GLY A 458 22.11 -8.30 4.93
N GLU A 459 21.05 -8.97 4.51
CA GLU A 459 20.96 -9.75 3.27
C GLU A 459 21.11 -8.87 2.01
N CYS A 460 20.66 -7.62 2.07
CA CYS A 460 20.67 -6.68 0.96
C CYS A 460 21.83 -5.65 1.01
N ARG A 461 22.88 -5.88 1.77
CA ARG A 461 23.95 -4.89 2.07
C ARG A 461 24.55 -4.24 0.83
N GLU A 462 24.84 -5.00 -0.22
CA GLU A 462 25.43 -4.45 -1.45
C GLU A 462 24.38 -3.70 -2.29
N LEU A 463 23.12 -4.09 -2.17
CA LEU A 463 22.00 -3.45 -2.89
C LEU A 463 21.67 -2.09 -2.28
N LEU A 464 21.57 -1.99 -0.95
CA LEU A 464 21.22 -0.74 -0.26
C LEU A 464 22.24 0.39 -0.51
N ARG A 465 23.53 0.05 -0.66
CA ARG A 465 24.60 1.02 -0.98
C ARG A 465 24.44 1.66 -2.37
N ARG A 466 23.69 1.04 -3.28
CA ARG A 466 23.40 1.61 -4.60
C ARG A 466 22.31 2.68 -4.56
N ASP A 467 21.56 2.77 -3.47
CA ASP A 467 20.63 3.85 -3.27
C ASP A 467 21.35 5.17 -2.96
N TYR A 468 21.01 6.22 -3.72
CA TYR A 468 21.61 7.54 -3.52
C TYR A 468 20.70 8.49 -2.69
N GLU A 469 19.43 8.20 -2.58
CA GLU A 469 18.48 9.10 -1.93
C GLU A 469 18.66 9.12 -0.41
N LEU A 470 18.87 7.95 0.21
CA LEU A 470 19.16 7.83 1.64
C LEU A 470 20.68 7.78 1.96
N ARG A 471 21.56 8.01 0.96
CA ARG A 471 23.01 7.95 1.15
C ARG A 471 23.52 8.92 2.20
N LEU A 472 23.05 10.17 2.20
CA LEU A 472 23.49 11.16 3.20
C LEU A 472 23.17 10.68 4.62
N TYR A 473 21.96 10.15 4.82
CA TYR A 473 21.55 9.54 6.08
C TYR A 473 22.50 8.40 6.48
N ARG A 474 22.72 7.41 5.60
CA ARG A 474 23.60 6.26 5.88
C ARG A 474 25.03 6.67 6.20
N MET A 475 25.59 7.62 5.46
CA MET A 475 26.94 8.11 5.70
C MET A 475 27.07 8.89 7.02
N CYS A 476 25.98 9.43 7.55
CA CYS A 476 25.93 10.11 8.85
C CYS A 476 25.58 9.17 10.00
N THR A 477 24.86 8.07 9.73
CA THR A 477 24.29 7.18 10.74
C THR A 477 24.87 5.78 10.58
N GLU A 478 26.10 5.56 11.03
CA GLU A 478 26.70 4.23 11.05
C GLU A 478 26.40 3.58 12.40
N GLN A 479 25.51 2.60 12.41
CA GLN A 479 25.19 1.80 13.60
C GLN A 479 25.26 0.32 13.26
N ASP A 480 25.75 -0.45 14.21
CA ASP A 480 25.67 -1.91 14.16
C ASP A 480 24.30 -2.35 14.68
N TYR A 481 23.56 -3.09 13.88
CA TYR A 481 22.31 -3.72 14.26
C TYR A 481 22.38 -5.23 14.04
N ASN A 482 21.48 -5.96 14.70
CA ASN A 482 21.40 -7.41 14.55
C ASN A 482 20.91 -7.78 13.14
N THR A 483 21.68 -8.62 12.44
CA THR A 483 21.34 -9.13 11.10
C THR A 483 20.88 -10.59 11.10
N ALA A 484 20.66 -11.20 12.26
CA ALA A 484 20.09 -12.53 12.35
C ALA A 484 18.58 -12.49 12.09
N PHE A 485 18.06 -13.52 11.41
CA PHE A 485 16.61 -13.67 11.26
C PHE A 485 15.96 -13.81 12.64
N PRO A 486 14.81 -13.14 12.89
CA PRO A 486 14.14 -13.20 14.19
C PRO A 486 13.74 -14.62 14.57
N ALA A 487 14.16 -15.06 15.75
CA ALA A 487 13.78 -16.37 16.26
C ALA A 487 12.29 -16.42 16.58
N GLY A 488 11.61 -17.51 16.22
CA GLY A 488 10.18 -17.69 16.46
C GLY A 488 9.29 -16.86 15.54
N ALA A 489 9.79 -16.47 14.38
CA ALA A 489 8.99 -15.76 13.37
C ALA A 489 7.78 -16.61 12.95
N ASP A 490 6.62 -15.98 12.90
CA ASP A 490 5.36 -16.61 12.51
C ASP A 490 5.42 -17.10 11.06
N LYS A 491 4.72 -18.19 10.75
CA LYS A 491 4.53 -18.64 9.37
C LYS A 491 3.44 -17.88 8.63
N MET A 492 2.68 -17.05 9.33
CA MET A 492 1.59 -16.26 8.78
C MET A 492 1.53 -14.89 9.44
N VAL A 493 1.28 -13.86 8.63
CA VAL A 493 0.96 -12.51 9.11
C VAL A 493 -0.39 -12.08 8.56
N TRP A 494 -1.27 -11.64 9.43
CA TRP A 494 -2.54 -11.03 9.08
C TRP A 494 -2.43 -9.50 9.20
N TYR A 495 -2.43 -8.83 8.08
CA TYR A 495 -2.53 -7.37 7.98
C TYR A 495 -4.01 -6.99 8.03
N LYS A 496 -4.54 -6.92 9.25
CA LYS A 496 -5.99 -6.82 9.52
C LYS A 496 -6.60 -5.54 8.98
N ASP A 497 -5.89 -4.41 9.13
CA ASP A 497 -6.36 -3.09 8.65
C ASP A 497 -6.33 -3.01 7.12
N ALA A 498 -5.30 -3.56 6.50
CA ALA A 498 -5.14 -3.55 5.05
C ALA A 498 -5.98 -4.62 4.33
N GLY A 499 -6.39 -5.68 5.04
CA GLY A 499 -7.11 -6.82 4.47
C GLY A 499 -6.23 -7.70 3.60
N GLU A 500 -5.01 -7.97 4.05
CA GLU A 500 -4.07 -8.88 3.40
C GLU A 500 -3.55 -9.93 4.37
N VAL A 501 -3.15 -11.08 3.84
CA VAL A 501 -2.50 -12.16 4.59
C VAL A 501 -1.30 -12.63 3.81
N ALA A 502 -0.17 -12.81 4.49
CA ALA A 502 1.01 -13.47 3.95
C ALA A 502 1.28 -14.75 4.72
N MET A 503 1.54 -15.85 3.99
CA MET A 503 1.87 -17.16 4.53
C MET A 503 3.18 -17.64 3.92
N HIS A 504 4.08 -18.14 4.75
CA HIS A 504 5.40 -18.62 4.35
C HIS A 504 5.71 -19.97 5.00
N SER A 505 6.33 -20.88 4.25
CA SER A 505 6.81 -22.15 4.82
C SER A 505 8.17 -21.99 5.49
N ALA A 506 9.03 -21.12 4.97
CA ALA A 506 10.39 -20.84 5.45
C ALA A 506 10.81 -19.40 5.09
N PRO A 507 10.27 -18.36 5.75
CA PRO A 507 10.51 -16.95 5.36
C PRO A 507 11.98 -16.54 5.43
N GLU A 508 12.80 -17.27 6.18
CA GLU A 508 14.25 -17.09 6.31
C GLU A 508 15.09 -17.69 5.16
N ASP A 509 14.51 -18.60 4.36
CA ASP A 509 15.24 -19.34 3.32
C ASP A 509 14.40 -19.41 2.02
N VAL A 510 14.64 -18.45 1.13
CA VAL A 510 13.89 -18.32 -0.13
C VAL A 510 13.95 -19.59 -1.01
N GLU A 511 15.04 -20.38 -0.94
CA GLU A 511 15.19 -21.59 -1.76
C GLU A 511 14.35 -22.78 -1.23
N LYS A 512 13.75 -22.64 -0.06
CA LYS A 512 12.80 -23.61 0.53
C LYS A 512 11.41 -23.05 0.68
N ASP A 513 11.25 -21.76 0.54
CA ASP A 513 10.00 -21.08 0.89
C ASP A 513 8.91 -21.27 -0.16
N LEU A 514 7.76 -21.70 0.31
CA LEU A 514 6.48 -21.55 -0.36
C LEU A 514 5.79 -20.32 0.24
N ALA A 515 5.64 -19.28 -0.55
CA ALA A 515 5.06 -18.02 -0.15
C ALA A 515 3.71 -17.78 -0.82
N LEU A 516 2.69 -17.53 -0.02
CA LEU A 516 1.35 -17.18 -0.49
C LEU A 516 0.96 -15.82 0.07
N SER A 517 0.46 -14.93 -0.78
CA SER A 517 -0.27 -13.76 -0.35
C SER A 517 -1.73 -13.84 -0.77
N PHE A 518 -2.61 -13.34 0.08
CA PHE A 518 -4.05 -13.28 -0.13
C PHE A 518 -4.54 -11.87 0.17
N ARG A 519 -5.45 -11.38 -0.68
CA ARG A 519 -6.03 -10.04 -0.51
C ARG A 519 -7.56 -10.09 -0.53
N SER A 520 -8.16 -9.50 0.49
CA SER A 520 -9.57 -9.12 0.53
C SER A 520 -9.67 -7.84 1.38
N SER A 521 -9.57 -6.69 0.73
CA SER A 521 -9.27 -5.42 1.36
C SER A 521 -10.50 -4.53 1.50
N THR A 522 -10.63 -3.92 2.67
CA THR A 522 -11.66 -2.91 2.96
C THR A 522 -11.43 -1.59 2.21
N PHE A 523 -10.22 -1.37 1.69
CA PHE A 523 -9.90 -0.21 0.84
C PHE A 523 -10.45 -0.31 -0.59
N GLY A 524 -11.00 -1.46 -0.98
CA GLY A 524 -11.49 -1.66 -2.34
C GLY A 524 -10.38 -1.72 -3.38
N SER A 525 -10.60 -1.11 -4.54
CA SER A 525 -9.74 -1.15 -5.74
C SER A 525 -9.47 0.25 -6.29
N GLY A 526 -9.29 1.25 -5.44
CA GLY A 526 -8.96 2.62 -5.83
C GLY A 526 -7.47 2.82 -6.16
N SER A 527 -7.13 3.86 -6.89
CA SER A 527 -5.76 4.27 -7.21
C SER A 527 -4.86 3.13 -7.74
N HIS A 528 -3.75 2.85 -7.09
CA HIS A 528 -2.77 1.83 -7.48
C HIS A 528 -3.12 0.41 -7.02
N THR A 529 -4.27 0.19 -6.41
CA THR A 529 -4.76 -1.15 -6.11
C THR A 529 -5.54 -1.72 -7.29
N THR A 530 -5.57 -3.04 -7.43
CA THR A 530 -6.25 -3.75 -8.51
C THR A 530 -7.59 -4.34 -8.07
N ALA A 531 -8.46 -4.68 -9.01
CA ALA A 531 -9.75 -5.31 -8.74
C ALA A 531 -9.57 -6.81 -8.41
N SER A 532 -8.96 -7.09 -7.25
CA SER A 532 -8.39 -8.39 -6.87
C SER A 532 -8.88 -8.88 -5.49
N GLN A 533 -10.12 -8.56 -5.10
CA GLN A 533 -10.66 -9.11 -3.86
C GLN A 533 -10.76 -10.62 -3.93
N ASN A 534 -10.42 -11.29 -2.84
CA ASN A 534 -10.28 -12.74 -2.74
C ASN A 534 -9.29 -13.36 -3.73
N ALA A 535 -8.31 -12.61 -4.22
CA ALA A 535 -7.22 -13.16 -5.02
C ALA A 535 -6.04 -13.61 -4.16
N PHE A 536 -5.25 -14.53 -4.69
CA PHE A 536 -4.00 -14.98 -4.12
C PHE A 536 -2.87 -14.97 -5.15
N ASN A 537 -1.64 -14.77 -4.68
CA ASN A 537 -0.41 -15.04 -5.43
C ASN A 537 0.37 -16.14 -4.72
N LEU A 538 1.06 -16.98 -5.49
CA LEU A 538 1.81 -18.11 -4.98
C LEU A 538 3.19 -18.16 -5.62
N LEU A 539 4.21 -18.13 -4.80
CA LEU A 539 5.62 -18.23 -5.19
C LEU A 539 6.24 -19.46 -4.54
N TYR A 540 7.19 -20.07 -5.23
CA TYR A 540 8.04 -21.09 -4.65
C TYR A 540 9.48 -20.87 -5.07
N LYS A 541 10.40 -20.95 -4.12
CA LYS A 541 11.83 -20.63 -4.32
C LYS A 541 12.05 -19.23 -4.93
N GLY A 542 11.24 -18.28 -4.49
CA GLY A 542 11.33 -16.87 -4.89
C GLY A 542 10.84 -16.54 -6.30
N VAL A 543 10.18 -17.48 -7.00
CA VAL A 543 9.65 -17.27 -8.36
C VAL A 543 8.16 -17.61 -8.44
N ASP A 544 7.48 -16.98 -9.41
CA ASP A 544 6.04 -17.13 -9.57
C ASP A 544 5.66 -18.58 -9.93
N VAL A 545 4.69 -19.13 -9.21
CA VAL A 545 3.94 -20.33 -9.55
C VAL A 545 2.60 -19.94 -10.14
N TYR A 546 1.78 -19.24 -9.34
CA TYR A 546 0.51 -18.66 -9.75
C TYR A 546 0.47 -17.21 -9.32
N ARG A 547 0.28 -16.33 -10.28
CA ARG A 547 0.33 -14.90 -10.05
C ARG A 547 -0.67 -14.16 -10.94
N SER A 548 -1.15 -13.02 -10.46
CA SER A 548 -1.86 -12.03 -11.28
C SER A 548 -1.07 -11.69 -12.55
N THR A 549 -1.76 -11.58 -13.68
CA THR A 549 -1.17 -11.36 -15.00
C THR A 549 -1.29 -9.91 -15.47
N GLY A 550 -0.64 -9.61 -16.60
CA GLY A 550 -0.59 -8.27 -17.18
C GLY A 550 0.58 -7.45 -16.66
N TYR A 551 0.66 -6.23 -17.13
CA TYR A 551 1.80 -5.33 -16.89
C TYR A 551 1.33 -3.91 -16.73
N TYR A 552 1.67 -3.28 -15.62
CA TYR A 552 1.38 -1.89 -15.43
C TYR A 552 2.26 -1.01 -16.34
N GLN A 553 1.64 -0.22 -17.21
CA GLN A 553 2.31 0.75 -18.07
C GLN A 553 1.92 2.18 -17.70
N ASN A 554 0.63 2.49 -17.64
CA ASN A 554 0.07 3.73 -17.08
C ASN A 554 -1.42 3.54 -16.75
N PHE A 555 -2.05 4.50 -16.08
CA PHE A 555 -3.45 4.42 -15.67
C PHE A 555 -4.46 4.36 -16.82
N SER A 556 -4.22 5.12 -17.87
CA SER A 556 -5.21 5.36 -18.94
C SER A 556 -5.06 4.43 -20.14
N ASP A 557 -4.04 3.53 -20.14
CA ASP A 557 -3.92 2.62 -21.27
C ASP A 557 -4.96 1.51 -21.23
N ALA A 558 -5.37 1.08 -22.44
CA ALA A 558 -6.41 0.07 -22.56
C ALA A 558 -6.02 -1.31 -21.96
N HIS A 559 -4.73 -1.67 -21.97
CA HIS A 559 -4.24 -2.89 -21.34
C HIS A 559 -4.41 -2.82 -19.82
N ASN A 560 -4.04 -1.68 -19.20
CA ASN A 560 -4.26 -1.47 -17.77
C ASN A 560 -5.73 -1.64 -17.41
N LEU A 561 -6.64 -0.99 -18.15
CA LEU A 561 -8.07 -1.00 -17.84
C LEU A 561 -8.74 -2.35 -18.11
N MET A 562 -8.31 -3.12 -19.11
CA MET A 562 -9.03 -4.31 -19.57
C MET A 562 -8.35 -5.63 -19.23
N SER A 563 -7.04 -5.64 -19.02
CA SER A 563 -6.25 -6.88 -18.91
C SER A 563 -5.36 -6.97 -17.69
N TYR A 564 -4.97 -5.84 -17.08
CA TYR A 564 -4.08 -5.83 -15.92
C TYR A 564 -4.83 -5.60 -14.61
N ARG A 565 -5.59 -4.52 -14.53
CA ARG A 565 -6.30 -4.12 -13.30
C ARG A 565 -7.59 -4.91 -13.09
N HIS A 566 -8.21 -5.37 -14.18
CA HIS A 566 -9.47 -6.09 -14.15
C HIS A 566 -9.36 -7.44 -13.43
N THR A 567 -10.40 -7.85 -12.72
CA THR A 567 -10.49 -9.12 -11.99
C THR A 567 -10.09 -10.34 -12.82
N ARG A 568 -10.28 -10.28 -14.16
CA ARG A 568 -9.87 -11.36 -15.09
C ARG A 568 -8.37 -11.64 -15.10
N ALA A 569 -7.56 -10.76 -14.57
CA ALA A 569 -6.11 -10.93 -14.47
C ALA A 569 -5.66 -11.59 -13.16
N HIS A 570 -6.57 -11.81 -12.23
CA HIS A 570 -6.24 -12.25 -10.88
C HIS A 570 -6.79 -13.65 -10.57
N ASN A 571 -6.12 -14.39 -9.68
CA ASN A 571 -6.57 -15.70 -9.20
C ASN A 571 -7.82 -15.56 -8.31
N SER A 572 -8.94 -15.16 -8.91
CA SER A 572 -10.19 -14.82 -8.25
C SER A 572 -11.38 -15.42 -9.04
N LEU A 573 -12.47 -14.70 -9.20
CA LEU A 573 -13.73 -15.17 -9.80
C LEU A 573 -14.31 -14.12 -10.75
N LEU A 574 -14.95 -14.55 -11.85
CA LEU A 574 -15.91 -13.72 -12.59
C LEU A 574 -17.32 -14.33 -12.49
N VAL A 575 -18.33 -13.48 -12.51
CA VAL A 575 -19.75 -13.84 -12.52
C VAL A 575 -20.34 -13.33 -13.82
N ASN A 576 -20.78 -14.22 -14.70
CA ASN A 576 -21.25 -13.87 -16.06
C ASN A 576 -20.18 -13.15 -16.91
N GLY A 577 -18.88 -13.33 -16.61
CA GLY A 577 -17.78 -12.60 -17.23
C GLY A 577 -17.51 -11.23 -16.63
N ILE A 578 -18.26 -10.82 -15.62
CA ILE A 578 -18.16 -9.51 -14.95
C ILE A 578 -17.22 -9.64 -13.74
N GLY A 579 -16.34 -8.64 -13.60
CA GLY A 579 -15.42 -8.49 -12.47
C GLY A 579 -15.85 -7.40 -11.48
N GLN A 580 -14.90 -7.00 -10.64
CA GLN A 580 -15.06 -6.01 -9.58
C GLN A 580 -14.83 -4.59 -10.13
N PRO A 581 -15.49 -3.54 -9.60
CA PRO A 581 -15.26 -2.16 -10.02
C PRO A 581 -13.93 -1.61 -9.50
N TYR A 582 -13.42 -0.56 -10.14
CA TYR A 582 -12.23 0.19 -9.72
C TYR A 582 -12.66 1.34 -8.80
N SER A 583 -13.05 1.01 -7.61
CA SER A 583 -13.49 1.98 -6.60
C SER A 583 -13.40 1.41 -5.19
N THR A 584 -13.56 2.27 -4.19
CA THR A 584 -13.69 1.85 -2.79
C THR A 584 -14.94 1.01 -2.53
N GLU A 585 -15.95 1.07 -3.40
CA GLU A 585 -17.16 0.25 -3.31
C GLU A 585 -16.91 -1.22 -3.67
N GLY A 586 -15.87 -1.52 -4.46
CA GLY A 586 -15.42 -2.88 -4.77
C GLY A 586 -14.62 -3.53 -3.64
N TYR A 587 -15.05 -3.37 -2.39
CA TYR A 587 -14.32 -3.86 -1.22
C TYR A 587 -14.62 -5.32 -0.88
N GLY A 588 -13.67 -5.92 -0.19
CA GLY A 588 -13.81 -7.18 0.50
C GLY A 588 -13.31 -7.07 1.95
N SER A 589 -13.19 -8.18 2.63
CA SER A 589 -12.61 -8.23 3.96
C SER A 589 -11.98 -9.58 4.25
N VAL A 590 -10.83 -9.61 4.89
CA VAL A 590 -10.33 -10.82 5.54
C VAL A 590 -11.11 -10.98 6.85
N MET A 591 -11.95 -11.99 6.91
CA MET A 591 -12.87 -12.23 8.01
C MET A 591 -12.23 -13.00 9.16
N ARG A 592 -11.30 -13.92 8.83
CA ARG A 592 -10.62 -14.78 9.79
C ARG A 592 -9.21 -15.06 9.30
N ALA A 593 -8.27 -15.14 10.23
CA ALA A 593 -6.93 -15.65 9.95
C ALA A 593 -6.36 -16.28 11.23
N MET A 594 -5.76 -17.47 11.09
CA MET A 594 -5.16 -18.26 12.16
C MET A 594 -3.94 -18.98 11.63
N GLY A 595 -2.84 -18.98 12.36
CA GLY A 595 -1.60 -19.65 11.99
C GLY A 595 -1.07 -20.52 13.11
N GLY A 596 -0.52 -21.66 12.74
CA GLY A 596 0.23 -22.58 13.58
C GLY A 596 1.45 -23.12 12.82
N GLN A 597 2.13 -24.07 13.43
CA GLN A 597 3.34 -24.66 12.86
C GLN A 597 3.07 -25.48 11.58
N HIS A 598 1.90 -26.10 11.48
CA HIS A 598 1.57 -27.01 10.39
C HIS A 598 0.52 -26.46 9.43
N ILE A 599 -0.36 -25.55 9.92
CA ILE A 599 -1.48 -25.01 9.16
C ILE A 599 -1.53 -23.48 9.32
N SER A 600 -1.54 -22.79 8.20
CA SER A 600 -1.95 -21.38 8.13
C SER A 600 -3.27 -21.26 7.40
N TYR A 601 -4.18 -20.43 7.87
CA TYR A 601 -5.54 -20.30 7.34
C TYR A 601 -5.98 -18.85 7.28
N CYS A 602 -6.69 -18.50 6.20
CA CYS A 602 -7.48 -17.28 6.16
C CYS A 602 -8.81 -17.48 5.42
N LEU A 603 -9.76 -16.61 5.72
CA LEU A 603 -11.06 -16.51 5.07
C LEU A 603 -11.28 -15.09 4.59
N GLY A 604 -11.42 -14.92 3.28
CA GLY A 604 -11.85 -13.67 2.66
C GLY A 604 -13.32 -13.69 2.28
N ASP A 605 -13.97 -12.55 2.40
CA ASP A 605 -15.32 -12.32 1.94
C ASP A 605 -15.32 -11.15 0.93
N ALA A 606 -15.70 -11.43 -0.31
CA ALA A 606 -15.80 -10.49 -1.41
C ALA A 606 -17.24 -10.40 -1.97
N SER A 607 -18.23 -10.79 -1.17
CA SER A 607 -19.64 -10.80 -1.58
C SER A 607 -20.15 -9.41 -1.98
N HIS A 608 -19.54 -8.36 -1.44
CA HIS A 608 -19.89 -6.97 -1.77
C HIS A 608 -19.22 -6.46 -3.05
N ALA A 609 -18.12 -7.07 -3.49
CA ALA A 609 -17.24 -6.51 -4.49
C ALA A 609 -17.78 -6.49 -5.94
N TYR A 610 -18.91 -7.10 -6.23
CA TYR A 610 -19.43 -7.31 -7.60
C TYR A 610 -20.73 -6.58 -7.90
N ARG A 611 -21.00 -5.44 -7.26
CA ARG A 611 -22.35 -4.82 -7.25
C ARG A 611 -22.49 -3.59 -8.11
N SER A 612 -21.40 -3.04 -8.64
CA SER A 612 -21.41 -1.78 -9.35
C SER A 612 -20.39 -1.71 -10.50
N ILE A 613 -20.37 -0.60 -11.18
CA ILE A 613 -19.28 -0.18 -12.07
C ILE A 613 -18.38 0.82 -11.36
N SER A 614 -17.23 1.11 -11.94
CA SER A 614 -16.33 2.16 -11.45
C SER A 614 -16.97 3.53 -11.67
N ASN A 615 -17.39 4.18 -10.60
CA ASN A 615 -17.99 5.51 -10.59
C ASN A 615 -17.07 6.61 -10.03
N ASP A 616 -15.89 6.25 -9.58
CA ASP A 616 -14.86 7.21 -9.20
C ASP A 616 -14.49 8.09 -10.40
N PRO A 617 -14.54 9.44 -10.28
CA PRO A 617 -14.30 10.37 -11.40
C PRO A 617 -13.00 10.11 -12.14
N MET A 618 -11.93 9.76 -11.42
CA MET A 618 -10.64 9.45 -12.04
C MET A 618 -10.75 8.25 -13.01
N TRP A 619 -11.40 7.16 -12.59
CA TRP A 619 -11.55 5.98 -13.45
C TRP A 619 -12.53 6.21 -14.58
N VAL A 620 -13.63 6.93 -14.34
CA VAL A 620 -14.58 7.32 -15.40
C VAL A 620 -13.86 8.10 -16.49
N ASP A 621 -13.00 9.04 -16.14
CA ASP A 621 -12.21 9.80 -17.09
C ASP A 621 -11.20 8.94 -17.86
N TYR A 622 -10.52 8.01 -17.22
CA TYR A 622 -9.58 7.11 -17.91
C TYR A 622 -10.29 6.15 -18.87
N PHE A 623 -11.44 5.60 -18.49
CA PHE A 623 -12.27 4.80 -19.40
C PHE A 623 -12.69 5.62 -20.64
N LYS A 624 -13.13 6.86 -20.43
CA LYS A 624 -13.49 7.78 -21.51
C LYS A 624 -12.30 8.10 -22.43
N GLN A 625 -11.12 8.39 -21.84
CA GLN A 625 -9.88 8.65 -22.62
C GLN A 625 -9.47 7.44 -23.45
N ALA A 626 -9.61 6.24 -22.91
CA ALA A 626 -9.31 5.00 -23.61
C ALA A 626 -10.40 4.59 -24.63
N GLY A 627 -11.54 5.26 -24.68
CA GLY A 627 -12.67 4.90 -25.53
C GLY A 627 -13.33 3.58 -25.15
N ILE A 628 -13.27 3.21 -23.87
CA ILE A 628 -13.81 1.96 -23.34
C ILE A 628 -15.08 2.26 -22.56
N GLU A 629 -16.15 1.54 -22.86
CA GLU A 629 -17.41 1.60 -22.09
C GLU A 629 -17.42 0.50 -21.03
N GLN A 630 -17.91 0.83 -19.83
CA GLN A 630 -18.11 -0.11 -18.75
C GLN A 630 -19.40 -0.89 -18.96
N THR A 631 -19.36 -1.91 -19.79
CA THR A 631 -20.50 -2.78 -20.13
C THR A 631 -20.23 -4.24 -19.72
N PRO A 632 -21.27 -5.08 -19.60
CA PRO A 632 -21.10 -6.51 -19.31
C PRO A 632 -20.21 -7.23 -20.34
N GLU A 633 -20.25 -6.84 -21.62
CA GLU A 633 -19.40 -7.41 -22.68
C GLU A 633 -17.91 -7.12 -22.45
N ASN A 634 -17.63 -5.97 -21.85
CA ASN A 634 -16.27 -5.58 -21.44
C ASN A 634 -15.90 -6.11 -20.04
N GLY A 635 -16.85 -6.74 -19.33
CA GLY A 635 -16.63 -7.33 -18.02
C GLY A 635 -16.97 -6.43 -16.84
N PHE A 636 -17.77 -5.38 -17.05
CA PHE A 636 -18.17 -4.43 -16.02
C PHE A 636 -19.69 -4.41 -15.84
N GLY A 637 -20.13 -4.29 -14.60
CA GLY A 637 -21.55 -4.21 -14.26
C GLY A 637 -21.85 -4.76 -12.87
N ALA A 638 -23.11 -4.61 -12.48
CA ALA A 638 -23.62 -5.29 -11.30
C ALA A 638 -23.88 -6.77 -11.62
N THR A 639 -23.68 -7.63 -10.65
CA THR A 639 -23.96 -9.06 -10.74
C THR A 639 -24.99 -9.48 -9.69
N PRO A 640 -25.72 -10.59 -9.89
CA PRO A 640 -26.62 -11.12 -8.88
C PRO A 640 -25.90 -11.88 -7.74
N LEU A 641 -24.59 -11.74 -7.60
CA LEU A 641 -23.80 -12.35 -6.53
C LEU A 641 -24.32 -11.95 -5.16
N THR A 642 -24.55 -12.93 -4.29
CA THR A 642 -24.93 -12.74 -2.89
C THR A 642 -23.90 -13.23 -1.91
N LYS A 643 -23.05 -14.17 -2.33
CA LYS A 643 -22.00 -14.73 -1.47
C LYS A 643 -20.76 -15.12 -2.29
N TYR A 644 -19.62 -14.64 -1.86
CA TYR A 644 -18.30 -15.11 -2.29
C TYR A 644 -17.35 -15.15 -1.10
N ARG A 645 -17.28 -16.30 -0.47
CA ARG A 645 -16.33 -16.58 0.62
C ARG A 645 -15.27 -17.54 0.14
N ARG A 646 -14.02 -17.20 0.35
CA ARG A 646 -12.85 -18.01 -0.03
C ARG A 646 -12.03 -18.36 1.19
N HIS A 647 -11.93 -19.65 1.46
CA HIS A 647 -11.03 -20.22 2.45
C HIS A 647 -9.72 -20.58 1.76
N VAL A 648 -8.60 -20.13 2.35
CA VAL A 648 -7.26 -20.49 1.88
C VAL A 648 -6.50 -21.09 3.05
N LEU A 649 -5.95 -22.28 2.84
CA LEU A 649 -5.06 -22.93 3.81
C LEU A 649 -3.71 -23.22 3.15
N MET A 650 -2.65 -22.95 3.87
CA MET A 650 -1.33 -23.50 3.58
C MET A 650 -1.05 -24.61 4.57
N LEU A 651 -0.93 -25.82 4.06
CA LEU A 651 -0.51 -27.01 4.81
C LEU A 651 0.98 -27.15 4.59
N HIS A 652 1.72 -26.75 5.60
CA HIS A 652 3.17 -26.68 5.50
C HIS A 652 3.82 -28.04 5.29
N PRO A 653 4.89 -28.13 4.46
CA PRO A 653 5.49 -26.98 3.77
C PRO A 653 5.03 -26.78 2.32
N HIS A 654 4.21 -27.65 1.69
CA HIS A 654 4.12 -27.73 0.23
C HIS A 654 2.70 -27.85 -0.37
N THR A 655 1.65 -27.73 0.43
CA THR A 655 0.28 -27.90 -0.06
C THR A 655 -0.58 -26.68 0.25
N VAL A 656 -1.32 -26.20 -0.76
CA VAL A 656 -2.30 -25.12 -0.59
C VAL A 656 -3.69 -25.64 -0.94
N ILE A 657 -4.67 -25.25 -0.14
CA ILE A 657 -6.09 -25.53 -0.35
C ILE A 657 -6.82 -24.22 -0.55
N VAL A 658 -7.64 -24.17 -1.60
CA VAL A 658 -8.59 -23.07 -1.82
C VAL A 658 -9.98 -23.67 -1.89
N TYR A 659 -10.87 -23.24 -0.99
CA TYR A 659 -12.27 -23.68 -0.95
C TYR A 659 -13.18 -22.48 -1.05
N ASP A 660 -14.05 -22.45 -2.08
CA ASP A 660 -14.94 -21.34 -2.39
C ASP A 660 -16.40 -21.69 -2.13
N GLU A 661 -17.09 -20.79 -1.44
CA GLU A 661 -18.55 -20.80 -1.28
C GLU A 661 -19.13 -19.66 -2.13
N LEU A 662 -19.97 -20.05 -3.13
CA LEU A 662 -20.52 -19.13 -4.13
C LEU A 662 -22.03 -19.24 -4.17
N GLU A 663 -22.73 -18.09 -4.04
CA GLU A 663 -24.19 -17.99 -4.15
C GLU A 663 -24.58 -16.72 -4.94
N ALA A 664 -25.65 -16.82 -5.69
CA ALA A 664 -26.27 -15.72 -6.41
C ALA A 664 -27.80 -15.79 -6.28
N SER A 665 -28.49 -14.68 -6.45
CA SER A 665 -29.95 -14.61 -6.38
C SER A 665 -30.67 -15.29 -7.57
N GLU A 666 -29.93 -15.61 -8.64
CA GLU A 666 -30.41 -16.31 -9.83
C GLU A 666 -29.31 -17.21 -10.43
N ALA A 667 -29.65 -18.02 -11.40
CA ALA A 667 -28.67 -18.88 -12.09
C ALA A 667 -27.69 -18.03 -12.92
N VAL A 668 -26.39 -18.25 -12.72
CA VAL A 668 -25.31 -17.53 -13.38
C VAL A 668 -24.27 -18.47 -13.99
N ARG A 669 -23.33 -17.88 -14.71
CA ARG A 669 -22.08 -18.51 -15.11
C ARG A 669 -21.00 -18.14 -14.11
N TRP A 670 -20.40 -19.14 -13.49
CA TRP A 670 -19.26 -19.02 -12.60
C TRP A 670 -17.97 -19.29 -13.36
N GLU A 671 -16.97 -18.42 -13.22
CA GLU A 671 -15.68 -18.55 -13.88
C GLU A 671 -14.56 -18.42 -12.82
N TRP A 672 -14.08 -19.56 -12.36
CA TRP A 672 -12.96 -19.64 -11.43
C TRP A 672 -11.64 -19.50 -12.20
N LEU A 673 -10.77 -18.59 -11.77
CA LEU A 673 -9.59 -18.18 -12.52
C LEU A 673 -8.30 -18.63 -11.85
N LEU A 674 -7.33 -19.07 -12.67
CA LEU A 674 -5.96 -19.33 -12.25
C LEU A 674 -4.99 -18.88 -13.34
N HIS A 675 -3.89 -18.27 -12.93
CA HIS A 675 -2.92 -17.65 -13.85
C HIS A 675 -1.51 -18.11 -13.56
N SER A 676 -0.72 -18.29 -14.62
CA SER A 676 0.68 -18.73 -14.54
C SER A 676 1.54 -18.00 -15.58
N PRO A 677 2.83 -17.76 -15.30
CA PRO A 677 3.75 -17.31 -16.36
C PRO A 677 3.99 -18.36 -17.44
N THR A 678 3.68 -19.64 -17.18
CA THR A 678 3.89 -20.76 -18.09
C THR A 678 2.59 -21.50 -18.39
N GLU A 679 2.57 -22.22 -19.52
CA GLU A 679 1.42 -23.01 -19.96
C GLU A 679 1.03 -24.09 -18.96
N PHE A 680 -0.29 -24.23 -18.73
CA PHE A 680 -0.83 -25.36 -17.98
C PHE A 680 -0.90 -26.60 -18.85
N LYS A 681 -0.34 -27.72 -18.39
CA LYS A 681 -0.61 -29.05 -18.93
C LYS A 681 -1.90 -29.56 -18.30
N ILE A 682 -2.97 -29.67 -19.11
CA ILE A 682 -4.33 -29.95 -18.62
C ILE A 682 -4.69 -31.40 -18.85
N ASP A 683 -5.04 -32.17 -17.80
CA ASP A 683 -5.79 -33.39 -17.88
C ASP A 683 -7.28 -33.07 -17.62
N ALA A 684 -8.04 -32.92 -18.69
CA ALA A 684 -9.45 -32.52 -18.62
C ALA A 684 -10.36 -33.60 -17.96
N VAL A 685 -9.95 -34.87 -17.95
CA VAL A 685 -10.71 -35.94 -17.31
C VAL A 685 -10.51 -35.93 -15.81
N LYS A 686 -9.27 -35.89 -15.37
CA LYS A 686 -8.92 -35.84 -13.96
C LYS A 686 -9.08 -34.41 -13.34
N LYS A 687 -9.33 -33.42 -14.17
CA LYS A 687 -9.36 -31.99 -13.76
C LYS A 687 -8.06 -31.57 -13.07
N THR A 688 -6.94 -32.03 -13.59
CA THR A 688 -5.60 -31.76 -13.07
C THR A 688 -4.88 -30.82 -14.01
N LEU A 689 -4.21 -29.83 -13.43
CA LEU A 689 -3.40 -28.82 -14.08
C LEU A 689 -1.98 -28.97 -13.57
N SER A 690 -0.98 -28.91 -14.44
CA SER A 690 0.41 -28.82 -13.95
C SER A 690 1.20 -27.76 -14.69
N THR A 691 2.11 -27.13 -13.97
CA THR A 691 3.11 -26.20 -14.48
C THR A 691 4.46 -26.51 -13.83
N ASP A 692 5.54 -26.15 -14.48
CA ASP A 692 6.89 -26.41 -13.97
C ASP A 692 7.83 -25.22 -14.19
N ASN A 693 8.88 -25.19 -13.38
CA ASN A 693 10.02 -24.30 -13.59
C ASN A 693 11.30 -25.13 -13.63
N LYS A 694 11.82 -25.35 -14.82
CA LYS A 694 13.02 -26.20 -15.02
C LYS A 694 14.26 -25.59 -14.41
N THR A 695 14.37 -24.25 -14.33
CA THR A 695 15.53 -23.55 -13.78
C THR A 695 15.59 -23.71 -12.26
N LYS A 696 14.46 -23.58 -11.58
CA LYS A 696 14.34 -23.78 -10.13
C LYS A 696 14.07 -25.24 -9.74
N GLY A 697 13.81 -26.13 -10.70
CA GLY A 697 13.68 -27.57 -10.49
C GLY A 697 12.41 -28.00 -9.77
N TRP A 698 11.29 -27.27 -9.92
CA TRP A 698 10.03 -27.60 -9.24
C TRP A 698 8.87 -27.87 -10.24
N VAL A 699 7.90 -28.62 -9.75
CA VAL A 699 6.61 -28.86 -10.40
C VAL A 699 5.47 -28.49 -9.45
N ALA A 700 4.47 -27.77 -9.98
CA ALA A 700 3.21 -27.51 -9.29
C ALA A 700 2.08 -28.27 -9.97
N VAL A 701 1.26 -28.94 -9.17
CA VAL A 701 0.08 -29.67 -9.65
C VAL A 701 -1.13 -29.19 -8.88
N THR A 702 -2.14 -28.72 -9.62
CA THR A 702 -3.43 -28.31 -9.06
C THR A 702 -4.50 -29.27 -9.54
N GLN A 703 -5.24 -29.87 -8.63
CA GLN A 703 -6.42 -30.64 -8.95
C GLN A 703 -7.67 -29.91 -8.47
N LEU A 704 -8.62 -29.73 -9.40
CA LEU A 704 -9.88 -29.01 -9.15
C LEU A 704 -11.03 -29.98 -8.95
N PHE A 705 -11.89 -29.63 -8.01
CA PHE A 705 -13.14 -30.31 -7.73
C PHE A 705 -14.26 -29.29 -7.62
N GLY A 706 -15.44 -29.61 -8.09
CA GLY A 706 -16.61 -28.71 -8.03
C GLY A 706 -17.88 -29.42 -7.59
N GLY A 707 -18.81 -28.69 -7.01
CA GLY A 707 -20.16 -29.17 -6.71
C GLY A 707 -21.00 -29.44 -7.98
N HIS A 708 -20.61 -28.80 -9.08
CA HIS A 708 -21.20 -29.00 -10.41
C HIS A 708 -20.13 -29.44 -11.43
N VAL A 709 -20.58 -29.99 -12.55
CA VAL A 709 -19.69 -30.28 -13.69
C VAL A 709 -19.16 -28.97 -14.25
N PHE A 710 -17.88 -28.89 -14.49
CA PHE A 710 -17.22 -27.71 -15.05
C PHE A 710 -16.30 -28.08 -16.23
N THR A 711 -16.06 -27.09 -17.08
CA THR A 711 -15.13 -27.16 -18.19
C THR A 711 -13.86 -26.39 -17.89
N LEU A 712 -12.73 -26.83 -18.44
CA LEU A 712 -11.45 -26.14 -18.35
C LEU A 712 -11.06 -25.58 -19.71
N SER A 713 -10.63 -24.35 -19.75
CA SER A 713 -10.04 -23.72 -20.93
C SER A 713 -8.87 -22.83 -20.52
N GLN A 714 -7.91 -22.63 -21.41
CA GLN A 714 -6.82 -21.69 -21.20
C GLN A 714 -6.50 -20.89 -22.46
N THR A 715 -5.91 -19.73 -22.27
CA THR A 715 -5.36 -18.88 -23.32
C THR A 715 -4.11 -18.17 -22.81
N ASP A 716 -3.20 -17.85 -23.71
CA ASP A 716 -2.03 -17.01 -23.42
C ASP A 716 -2.25 -15.54 -23.85
N ARG A 717 -3.46 -15.21 -24.32
CA ARG A 717 -3.77 -13.90 -24.89
C ARG A 717 -4.45 -13.00 -23.86
N PHE A 718 -3.96 -11.78 -23.75
CA PHE A 718 -4.67 -10.71 -23.07
C PHE A 718 -5.89 -10.26 -23.88
N VAL A 719 -6.95 -9.79 -23.21
CA VAL A 719 -8.11 -9.16 -23.86
C VAL A 719 -7.65 -7.91 -24.63
N VAL A 720 -6.79 -7.11 -24.01
CA VAL A 720 -6.05 -6.03 -24.68
C VAL A 720 -4.57 -6.27 -24.36
N PRO A 721 -3.71 -6.48 -25.38
CA PRO A 721 -2.29 -6.68 -25.15
C PRO A 721 -1.62 -5.40 -24.66
N PRO A 722 -0.43 -5.47 -24.02
CA PRO A 722 0.35 -4.30 -23.65
C PRO A 722 0.68 -3.46 -24.90
N ALA A 723 0.59 -2.13 -24.78
CA ALA A 723 0.93 -1.23 -25.88
C ALA A 723 2.41 -1.34 -26.28
N ILE A 724 3.28 -1.51 -25.30
CA ILE A 724 4.70 -1.83 -25.50
C ILE A 724 4.85 -3.35 -25.45
N THR A 725 5.26 -3.94 -26.57
CA THR A 725 5.47 -5.38 -26.69
C THR A 725 6.96 -5.70 -26.74
N GLY A 726 7.33 -6.93 -26.34
CA GLY A 726 8.72 -7.38 -26.39
C GLY A 726 9.02 -8.48 -25.38
N ALA A 727 10.30 -8.81 -25.23
CA ALA A 727 10.75 -9.84 -24.28
C ALA A 727 10.44 -9.49 -22.81
N GLU A 728 10.26 -8.22 -22.50
CA GLU A 728 9.92 -7.72 -21.15
C GLU A 728 8.42 -7.89 -20.84
N TYR A 729 7.58 -8.09 -21.84
CA TYR A 729 6.13 -8.23 -21.73
C TYR A 729 5.64 -9.48 -22.47
N PRO A 730 6.12 -10.69 -22.09
CA PRO A 730 5.66 -11.92 -22.72
C PRO A 730 4.19 -12.19 -22.41
N ASN A 731 3.53 -12.95 -23.27
CA ASN A 731 2.21 -13.48 -22.97
C ASN A 731 2.26 -14.34 -21.71
N GLN A 732 1.16 -14.35 -20.98
CA GLN A 732 0.97 -15.11 -19.73
C GLN A 732 -0.29 -15.97 -19.87
N TRP A 733 -0.37 -17.04 -19.10
CA TRP A 733 -1.42 -18.02 -19.24
C TRP A 733 -2.57 -17.77 -18.28
N HIS A 734 -3.78 -17.78 -18.85
CA HIS A 734 -5.05 -17.56 -18.17
C HIS A 734 -5.88 -18.82 -18.28
N LEU A 735 -6.13 -19.48 -17.17
CA LEU A 735 -7.00 -20.65 -17.07
C LEU A 735 -8.34 -20.23 -16.50
N THR A 736 -9.41 -20.81 -17.05
CA THR A 736 -10.78 -20.68 -16.55
C THR A 736 -11.40 -22.05 -16.32
N ALA A 737 -11.90 -22.27 -15.09
CA ALA A 737 -12.81 -23.37 -14.76
C ALA A 737 -14.24 -22.80 -14.72
N ARG A 738 -15.09 -23.25 -15.66
CA ARG A 738 -16.42 -22.68 -15.89
C ARG A 738 -17.54 -23.63 -15.50
N VAL A 739 -18.49 -23.13 -14.70
CA VAL A 739 -19.78 -23.76 -14.40
C VAL A 739 -20.90 -22.88 -14.93
N ASP A 740 -21.89 -23.45 -15.60
CA ASP A 740 -23.01 -22.72 -16.18
C ASP A 740 -24.34 -23.08 -15.49
N GLY A 741 -25.20 -22.09 -15.36
CA GLY A 741 -26.65 -22.30 -15.12
C GLY A 741 -27.02 -22.74 -13.70
N CYS A 742 -26.26 -22.35 -12.68
CA CYS A 742 -26.63 -22.58 -11.29
C CYS A 742 -26.51 -21.32 -10.43
N SER A 743 -27.35 -21.22 -9.42
CA SER A 743 -27.34 -20.07 -8.47
C SER A 743 -26.38 -20.29 -7.31
N ALA A 744 -25.91 -21.49 -7.06
CA ALA A 744 -24.93 -21.78 -6.02
C ALA A 744 -23.98 -22.90 -6.47
N THR A 745 -22.72 -22.77 -6.11
CA THR A 745 -21.70 -23.81 -6.35
C THR A 745 -20.56 -23.67 -5.35
N ARG A 746 -19.74 -24.70 -5.25
CA ARG A 746 -18.50 -24.71 -4.49
C ARG A 746 -17.36 -25.25 -5.34
N PHE A 747 -16.18 -24.69 -5.14
CA PHE A 747 -14.94 -25.21 -5.72
C PHE A 747 -13.98 -25.61 -4.60
N LEU A 748 -13.21 -26.64 -4.88
CA LEU A 748 -12.05 -27.02 -4.09
C LEU A 748 -10.86 -27.15 -5.03
N ALA A 749 -9.80 -26.37 -4.79
CA ALA A 749 -8.51 -26.55 -5.44
C ALA A 749 -7.51 -27.10 -4.44
N ILE A 750 -6.84 -28.16 -4.76
CA ILE A 750 -5.72 -28.73 -4.00
C ILE A 750 -4.46 -28.54 -4.84
N ILE A 751 -3.56 -27.70 -4.36
CA ILE A 751 -2.32 -27.28 -5.03
C ILE A 751 -1.16 -27.93 -4.29
N GLN A 752 -0.36 -28.72 -4.97
CA GLN A 752 0.85 -29.32 -4.43
C GLN A 752 2.05 -28.84 -5.23
N ILE A 753 3.11 -28.46 -4.52
CA ILE A 753 4.33 -27.94 -5.14
C ILE A 753 5.53 -28.65 -4.53
N GLY A 754 6.48 -29.06 -5.34
CA GLY A 754 7.68 -29.72 -4.85
C GLY A 754 8.74 -29.93 -5.92
N ASP A 755 9.91 -30.32 -5.47
CA ASP A 755 11.04 -30.68 -6.34
C ASP A 755 10.93 -32.10 -6.87
N GLU A 756 10.07 -32.91 -6.27
CA GLU A 756 9.79 -34.29 -6.61
C GLU A 756 8.33 -34.51 -7.02
N ALA A 757 7.99 -35.71 -7.35
CA ALA A 757 6.63 -36.11 -7.73
C ALA A 757 5.64 -35.80 -6.60
N VAL A 758 4.58 -35.10 -6.95
CA VAL A 758 3.51 -34.73 -5.99
C VAL A 758 2.70 -35.98 -5.60
N SER A 759 2.10 -35.93 -4.41
CA SER A 759 1.26 -37.03 -3.91
C SER A 759 0.01 -37.21 -4.76
N ILE A 760 -0.40 -38.47 -4.95
CA ILE A 760 -1.66 -38.79 -5.62
C ILE A 760 -2.81 -38.44 -4.68
N ILE A 761 -3.83 -37.74 -5.20
CA ILE A 761 -5.04 -37.40 -4.45
C ILE A 761 -6.01 -38.60 -4.60
N ASN A 762 -6.29 -39.27 -3.49
CA ASN A 762 -7.30 -40.30 -3.41
C ASN A 762 -8.60 -39.70 -2.87
N ARG A 763 -9.66 -39.75 -3.66
CA ARG A 763 -10.98 -39.25 -3.29
C ARG A 763 -11.93 -40.38 -2.94
N ASP A 764 -12.62 -40.26 -1.80
CA ASP A 764 -13.73 -41.08 -1.35
C ASP A 764 -14.87 -40.19 -0.86
N GLY A 765 -15.92 -40.01 -1.66
CA GLY A 765 -17.02 -39.09 -1.40
C GLY A 765 -16.53 -37.66 -1.28
N ASP A 766 -16.70 -37.05 -0.10
CA ASP A 766 -16.25 -35.71 0.24
C ASP A 766 -14.87 -35.68 0.93
N THR A 767 -14.19 -36.84 0.99
CA THR A 767 -12.87 -36.98 1.62
C THR A 767 -11.77 -37.11 0.56
N PHE A 768 -10.69 -36.35 0.75
CA PHE A 768 -9.52 -36.31 -0.13
C PHE A 768 -8.27 -36.60 0.70
N ASN A 769 -7.50 -37.57 0.34
CA ASN A 769 -6.23 -37.93 0.98
C ASN A 769 -5.06 -37.48 0.11
N VAL A 770 -4.17 -36.66 0.67
CA VAL A 770 -3.04 -36.00 -0.01
C VAL A 770 -1.80 -36.11 0.87
N GLY A 771 -0.88 -37.00 0.52
CA GLY A 771 0.25 -37.30 1.41
C GLY A 771 -0.24 -37.71 2.80
N ASP A 772 0.20 -37.05 3.83
CA ASP A 772 -0.23 -37.29 5.22
C ASP A 772 -1.45 -36.47 5.66
N TRP A 773 -2.05 -35.72 4.73
CA TRP A 773 -3.24 -34.94 5.00
C TRP A 773 -4.53 -35.64 4.61
N THR A 774 -5.54 -35.55 5.44
CA THR A 774 -6.92 -35.89 5.15
C THR A 774 -7.76 -34.62 5.13
N ILE A 775 -8.42 -34.38 3.99
CA ILE A 775 -9.25 -33.19 3.76
C ILE A 775 -10.68 -33.66 3.58
N LYS A 776 -11.62 -33.16 4.34
CA LYS A 776 -13.06 -33.32 4.12
C LYS A 776 -13.63 -31.98 3.66
N ALA A 777 -14.25 -31.93 2.49
CA ALA A 777 -14.83 -30.72 1.93
C ALA A 777 -16.20 -31.04 1.30
N VAL A 778 -17.26 -30.43 1.79
CA VAL A 778 -18.61 -30.59 1.27
C VAL A 778 -18.78 -29.69 0.04
N LEU A 779 -18.84 -30.29 -1.14
CA LEU A 779 -18.97 -29.58 -2.42
C LEU A 779 -20.43 -29.36 -2.84
N ASP A 780 -21.37 -30.14 -2.31
CA ASP A 780 -22.80 -29.98 -2.55
C ASP A 780 -23.31 -28.70 -1.91
N ALA A 781 -23.62 -27.69 -2.74
CA ALA A 781 -24.07 -26.40 -2.27
C ALA A 781 -25.46 -26.41 -1.57
N SER A 782 -26.24 -27.51 -1.70
CA SER A 782 -27.50 -27.70 -1.01
C SER A 782 -27.32 -28.07 0.49
N LYS A 783 -26.12 -28.47 0.89
CA LYS A 783 -25.76 -28.83 2.26
C LYS A 783 -25.04 -27.66 2.96
N ALA A 784 -24.95 -27.70 4.29
CA ALA A 784 -24.12 -26.77 5.05
C ALA A 784 -22.64 -26.87 4.55
N PRO A 785 -21.91 -25.74 4.49
CA PRO A 785 -20.49 -25.78 4.10
C PRO A 785 -19.66 -26.38 5.23
N GLU A 786 -18.77 -27.26 4.88
CA GLU A 786 -17.80 -27.88 5.79
C GLU A 786 -16.44 -28.04 5.11
N LEU A 787 -15.39 -27.69 5.84
CA LEU A 787 -14.01 -27.94 5.47
C LEU A 787 -13.24 -28.38 6.71
N THR A 788 -12.78 -29.61 6.72
CA THR A 788 -11.93 -30.14 7.80
C THR A 788 -10.65 -30.67 7.19
N VAL A 789 -9.53 -30.34 7.81
CA VAL A 789 -8.20 -30.80 7.43
C VAL A 789 -7.52 -31.37 8.65
N SER A 790 -6.94 -32.56 8.54
CA SER A 790 -6.21 -33.21 9.62
C SER A 790 -4.94 -33.88 9.09
N HIS A 791 -3.86 -33.78 9.86
CA HIS A 791 -2.63 -34.50 9.57
C HIS A 791 -2.65 -35.88 10.28
N ARG A 792 -2.16 -36.92 9.61
CA ARG A 792 -2.27 -38.31 10.12
C ARG A 792 -1.30 -38.59 11.29
N THR A 793 -0.15 -37.97 11.29
CA THR A 793 0.91 -38.20 12.30
C THR A 793 1.10 -37.02 13.24
N GLU A 794 0.98 -35.80 12.73
CA GLU A 794 1.03 -34.60 13.54
C GLU A 794 -0.36 -34.29 14.12
N GLN A 795 -0.41 -33.72 15.30
CA GLN A 795 -1.68 -33.41 15.96
C GLN A 795 -2.31 -32.11 15.45
N ALA A 796 -2.21 -31.82 14.16
CA ALA A 796 -2.73 -30.60 13.54
C ALA A 796 -4.10 -30.84 12.92
N VAL A 797 -5.09 -30.02 13.28
CA VAL A 797 -6.45 -30.09 12.76
C VAL A 797 -6.99 -28.68 12.54
N PHE A 798 -7.52 -28.45 11.34
CA PHE A 798 -8.37 -27.30 11.03
C PHE A 798 -9.80 -27.78 10.78
N SER A 799 -10.80 -27.04 11.24
CA SER A 799 -12.20 -27.35 10.97
C SER A 799 -13.05 -26.09 10.87
N TYR A 800 -13.81 -26.00 9.79
CA TYR A 800 -14.85 -25.00 9.54
C TYR A 800 -16.17 -25.72 9.25
N GLY A 801 -17.27 -25.23 9.82
CA GLY A 801 -18.59 -25.76 9.60
C GLY A 801 -19.40 -25.96 10.88
N THR A 802 -20.34 -26.93 10.83
CA THR A 802 -21.28 -27.22 11.93
C THR A 802 -20.79 -28.33 12.85
N ASP A 803 -20.00 -29.27 12.31
CA ASP A 803 -19.56 -30.44 13.05
C ASP A 803 -18.49 -30.11 14.09
N ASN A 804 -18.56 -30.80 15.21
CA ASN A 804 -17.52 -30.76 16.23
C ASN A 804 -16.33 -31.62 15.80
N PRO A 805 -15.12 -31.07 15.62
CA PRO A 805 -13.97 -31.86 15.20
C PRO A 805 -13.49 -32.80 16.31
N ALA A 806 -12.89 -33.92 15.90
CA ALA A 806 -12.14 -34.77 16.81
C ALA A 806 -10.71 -34.25 16.94
N LEU A 807 -10.25 -33.95 18.13
CA LEU A 807 -8.90 -33.54 18.48
C LEU A 807 -8.29 -34.58 19.41
N ASN A 808 -7.19 -35.21 19.04
CA ASN A 808 -6.56 -36.28 19.84
C ASN A 808 -7.53 -37.36 20.31
N GLY A 809 -8.48 -37.76 19.44
CA GLY A 809 -9.48 -38.74 19.77
C GLY A 809 -10.66 -38.26 20.63
N ASN A 810 -10.67 -37.00 21.06
CA ASN A 810 -11.77 -36.39 21.78
C ASN A 810 -12.53 -35.40 20.90
N PHE A 811 -13.85 -35.36 21.01
CA PHE A 811 -14.65 -34.35 20.34
C PHE A 811 -14.52 -33.02 21.06
N TYR A 812 -14.21 -31.96 20.24
CA TYR A 812 -14.20 -30.59 20.72
C TYR A 812 -15.55 -29.91 20.41
N SER A 813 -16.23 -29.45 21.43
CA SER A 813 -17.48 -28.70 21.25
C SER A 813 -17.18 -27.27 20.80
N ARG A 814 -17.62 -26.94 19.60
CA ARG A 814 -17.59 -25.54 19.12
C ARG A 814 -18.41 -24.64 20.03
N GLN A 815 -17.95 -23.44 20.27
CA GLN A 815 -18.71 -22.43 21.00
C GLN A 815 -19.76 -21.78 20.07
N TYR A 816 -19.49 -21.70 18.75
CA TYR A 816 -20.40 -21.13 17.77
C TYR A 816 -20.45 -21.97 16.49
N THR A 817 -21.68 -22.24 16.05
CA THR A 817 -21.91 -22.90 14.75
C THR A 817 -21.34 -22.05 13.61
N GLY A 818 -20.60 -22.68 12.68
CA GLY A 818 -19.97 -21.97 11.57
C GLY A 818 -18.68 -21.24 11.91
N SER A 819 -18.15 -21.38 13.14
CA SER A 819 -16.80 -20.90 13.48
C SER A 819 -15.73 -21.65 12.70
N SER A 820 -14.53 -21.06 12.62
CA SER A 820 -13.30 -21.74 12.23
C SER A 820 -12.51 -22.09 13.47
N LEU A 821 -11.99 -23.30 13.49
CA LEU A 821 -11.22 -23.85 14.61
C LEU A 821 -9.89 -24.38 14.10
N LEU A 822 -8.80 -23.98 14.71
CA LEU A 822 -7.45 -24.49 14.48
C LEU A 822 -6.93 -25.14 15.78
N TYR A 823 -6.51 -26.38 15.71
CA TYR A 823 -5.70 -27.04 16.71
C TYR A 823 -4.32 -27.32 16.11
N ASP A 824 -3.30 -26.68 16.63
CA ASP A 824 -1.94 -26.76 16.10
C ASP A 824 -0.94 -26.35 17.19
N GLU A 825 0.33 -26.55 16.93
CA GLU A 825 1.40 -25.95 17.74
C GLU A 825 1.51 -24.46 17.42
N ILE A 826 1.27 -23.63 18.43
CA ILE A 826 1.31 -22.17 18.37
C ILE A 826 2.16 -21.72 19.56
N ASP A 827 3.17 -20.90 19.33
CA ASP A 827 4.11 -20.42 20.37
C ASP A 827 4.77 -21.56 21.17
N GLY A 828 5.06 -22.68 20.51
CA GLY A 828 5.70 -23.84 21.12
C GLY A 828 4.78 -24.70 21.99
N ALA A 829 3.46 -24.49 21.93
CA ALA A 829 2.46 -25.29 22.62
C ALA A 829 1.27 -25.64 21.74
N TYR A 830 0.70 -26.84 21.91
CA TYR A 830 -0.54 -27.18 21.23
C TYR A 830 -1.72 -26.41 21.81
N GLN A 831 -2.40 -25.66 20.96
CA GLN A 831 -3.50 -24.79 21.35
C GLN A 831 -4.70 -24.97 20.41
N VAL A 832 -5.88 -24.68 20.93
CA VAL A 832 -7.10 -24.53 20.15
C VAL A 832 -7.42 -23.05 20.03
N VAL A 833 -7.49 -22.59 18.81
CA VAL A 833 -7.99 -21.23 18.48
C VAL A 833 -9.31 -21.38 17.76
N GLU A 834 -10.34 -20.69 18.24
CA GLU A 834 -11.66 -20.64 17.60
C GLU A 834 -12.01 -19.19 17.24
N MET A 835 -12.47 -18.97 16.01
CA MET A 835 -12.84 -17.64 15.52
C MET A 835 -14.20 -17.64 14.82
N THR A 836 -14.96 -16.58 15.07
CA THR A 836 -16.01 -16.09 14.18
C THR A 836 -15.47 -14.93 13.32
N ASP A 837 -16.33 -14.35 12.52
CA ASP A 837 -15.91 -13.27 11.62
C ASP A 837 -15.34 -12.08 12.42
N ARG A 838 -14.06 -11.76 12.15
CA ARG A 838 -13.24 -10.71 12.79
C ARG A 838 -13.13 -10.76 14.33
N SER A 839 -13.57 -11.83 14.94
CA SER A 839 -13.54 -11.96 16.40
C SER A 839 -12.92 -13.28 16.82
N PRO A 840 -11.77 -13.28 17.48
CA PRO A 840 -11.30 -14.45 18.22
C PRO A 840 -12.27 -14.72 19.38
N ILE A 841 -12.72 -15.97 19.51
CA ILE A 841 -13.66 -16.38 20.56
C ILE A 841 -12.91 -16.92 21.76
N SER A 842 -11.92 -17.77 21.50
CA SER A 842 -11.13 -18.38 22.57
C SER A 842 -9.78 -18.86 22.05
N THR A 843 -8.76 -18.71 22.87
CA THR A 843 -7.51 -19.46 22.77
C THR A 843 -7.38 -20.29 24.03
N ARG A 844 -7.25 -21.62 23.91
CA ARG A 844 -7.09 -22.52 25.03
C ARG A 844 -5.89 -23.40 24.81
N VAL A 845 -4.98 -23.40 25.77
CA VAL A 845 -3.92 -24.39 25.83
C VAL A 845 -4.57 -25.75 26.17
N VAL A 846 -4.34 -26.74 25.32
CA VAL A 846 -4.80 -28.10 25.59
C VAL A 846 -3.69 -28.80 26.38
N ASN A 847 -3.91 -29.00 27.66
CA ASN A 847 -3.00 -29.85 28.44
C ASN A 847 -3.03 -31.25 27.83
N GLN A 848 -1.87 -31.75 27.46
CA GLN A 848 -1.67 -33.11 26.94
C GLN A 848 -2.07 -34.19 27.93
#